data_9dca418bd7388854dbb5527890c0e07b
#
_entry.id   9dca418bd7388854dbb5527890c0e07b
#
_cell.length_a   1.000
_cell.length_b   1.000
_cell.length_c   1.000
_cell.angle_alpha   90.00
_cell.angle_beta   90.00
_cell.angle_gamma   90.00
#
_symmetry.space_group_name_H-M   'P 1'
#
loop_
_entity.id
_entity.type
_entity.pdbx_description
1 polymer ?
#
loop_
_entity_poly.entity_id
_entity_poly.type
_entity_poly.pdbx_seq_one_letter_code
_entity_poly.pdbx_strand_id
1 'polypeptide(L)'
;MRREEIELLAPAGSYEGFEAAIGAGADAVYVGGAAFGARAYAKNFGEEELLRAIDTAHIHGKKLYLTVNTLLKNRELSEQLYDYLLPYYKEGLDAVIVQDLGVFKMIREMFPGMHLHASTQMTVTGPEGMKFLEEQGASRVVTARELSLDEIRRMHETSPIEIESFVHGALCYSYSGQCLMSSILGGRSGNRGRCAQPCRLPYQTGLCGEYREKTENQRSKNCTNKSHINKNRTNRNFENKNQSSRNRQDKFQEEVCPLSLKDISTIEILPQIIEAGVTSLKIEGRMKQPGYTAGVTSVYRKYLDILFEKGAENYKVAEKDRQYLLDLFNRGGSCTGYYEMQNGPSMMAFTNEKKTGDITPVLRKKKEKIQGTLILFPGSPAILDVSCRGIHGSASLGEVQYAQNQPLTEERIRSQMEKLGNTKYEWENLEIQMDESIFIPMKMLNEVRRQALESLEEEILKSYRREEVEKNSQHTNKKADKIQKTLPIYISCEEKSTALALYKREGIQGMYLNGDAMEACLDEGVSRGMEMYLSLPHIMRGEFPENLLAQIDNWLDRGMTGFLVRNLETFAILKKAGLAEKCVLDHSMYTWNDEAVDFWIGQHVMRNTVPLELNEGEIRHRDNQNSEMLIYGYLPLMISAQCVHKNVYGCNHKEEWVTMKDRYDKEFTAKCVCNPWKMENTNSRIPCYNIIYNSIPYGLLKEKSQIDRLGVSSLRLAFTIEKPQDAVKIYEEFRDVYLNEKNPPKRDYTKGHFKRGAE
;
A
#
# COMPACT_ATOMS: atom_id res chain seq x y z
N MET A 1 -19.15 -15.41 -11.53
CA MET A 1 -19.16 -15.24 -10.06
C MET A 1 -20.58 -14.96 -9.58
N ARG A 2 -20.98 -15.49 -8.42
CA ARG A 2 -22.29 -15.24 -7.80
C ARG A 2 -22.20 -13.97 -6.92
N ARG A 3 -23.36 -13.41 -6.55
CA ARG A 3 -23.41 -12.18 -5.73
C ARG A 3 -22.68 -12.34 -4.40
N GLU A 4 -22.81 -13.49 -3.77
CA GLU A 4 -22.24 -13.81 -2.45
C GLU A 4 -20.71 -13.93 -2.48
N GLU A 5 -20.11 -14.09 -3.68
CA GLU A 5 -18.67 -14.18 -3.88
C GLU A 5 -18.01 -12.79 -4.02
N ILE A 6 -18.83 -11.73 -4.17
CA ILE A 6 -18.32 -10.36 -4.38
C ILE A 6 -18.55 -9.52 -3.13
N GLU A 7 -17.47 -9.00 -2.57
CA GLU A 7 -17.44 -8.15 -1.39
C GLU A 7 -17.27 -6.67 -1.78
N LEU A 8 -18.12 -5.80 -1.26
CA LEU A 8 -17.92 -4.35 -1.28
C LEU A 8 -17.26 -3.91 0.02
N LEU A 9 -16.00 -3.54 -0.07
CA LEU A 9 -15.14 -3.17 1.08
C LEU A 9 -15.06 -1.65 1.23
N ALA A 10 -15.68 -1.12 2.27
CA ALA A 10 -15.75 0.31 2.56
C ALA A 10 -14.70 0.76 3.59
N PRO A 11 -14.20 2.02 3.51
CA PRO A 11 -13.30 2.58 4.49
C PRO A 11 -14.04 3.16 5.69
N ALA A 12 -13.48 3.06 6.91
CA ALA A 12 -13.92 3.87 8.03
C ALA A 12 -12.73 4.46 8.81
N GLY A 13 -12.78 5.76 9.07
CA GLY A 13 -11.80 6.49 9.88
C GLY A 13 -12.34 6.87 11.26
N SER A 14 -13.58 6.56 11.57
CA SER A 14 -14.25 6.75 12.85
C SER A 14 -15.42 5.79 12.98
N TYR A 15 -15.96 5.64 14.20
CA TYR A 15 -17.12 4.79 14.44
C TYR A 15 -18.36 5.24 13.66
N GLU A 16 -18.59 6.55 13.53
CA GLU A 16 -19.68 7.09 12.69
C GLU A 16 -19.48 6.74 11.20
N GLY A 17 -18.21 6.72 10.73
CA GLY A 17 -17.87 6.29 9.38
C GLY A 17 -18.14 4.80 9.17
N PHE A 18 -17.90 4.00 10.20
CA PHE A 18 -18.22 2.56 10.22
C PHE A 18 -19.73 2.31 10.14
N GLU A 19 -20.53 2.95 10.99
CA GLU A 19 -22.00 2.85 10.94
C GLU A 19 -22.54 3.32 9.56
N ALA A 20 -21.95 4.39 9.01
CA ALA A 20 -22.31 4.91 7.70
C ALA A 20 -22.01 3.90 6.57
N ALA A 21 -20.89 3.18 6.64
CA ALA A 21 -20.53 2.13 5.68
C ALA A 21 -21.52 0.95 5.71
N ILE A 22 -21.80 0.44 6.92
CA ILE A 22 -22.78 -0.65 7.13
C ILE A 22 -24.18 -0.23 6.63
N GLY A 23 -24.64 0.97 7.02
CA GLY A 23 -25.94 1.52 6.60
C GLY A 23 -26.07 1.75 5.10
N ALA A 24 -24.94 1.99 4.40
CA ALA A 24 -24.86 2.14 2.95
C ALA A 24 -24.76 0.81 2.18
N GLY A 25 -24.65 -0.33 2.88
CA GLY A 25 -24.66 -1.65 2.29
C GLY A 25 -23.26 -2.22 1.98
N ALA A 26 -22.24 -1.83 2.73
CA ALA A 26 -20.94 -2.51 2.69
C ALA A 26 -21.07 -3.97 3.14
N ASP A 27 -20.29 -4.86 2.54
CA ASP A 27 -20.16 -6.26 2.94
C ASP A 27 -19.04 -6.44 3.97
N ALA A 28 -18.01 -5.59 3.90
CA ALA A 28 -16.94 -5.51 4.87
C ALA A 28 -16.49 -4.05 5.06
N VAL A 29 -15.88 -3.76 6.21
CA VAL A 29 -15.31 -2.45 6.51
C VAL A 29 -13.87 -2.61 6.95
N TYR A 30 -12.96 -1.78 6.41
CA TYR A 30 -11.58 -1.74 6.89
C TYR A 30 -11.29 -0.46 7.67
N VAL A 31 -10.61 -0.63 8.80
CA VAL A 31 -10.34 0.41 9.78
C VAL A 31 -8.87 0.50 10.14
N GLY A 32 -8.47 1.60 10.77
CA GLY A 32 -7.18 1.72 11.45
C GLY A 32 -7.40 1.85 12.95
N GLY A 33 -6.63 1.11 13.73
CA GLY A 33 -6.57 1.28 15.17
C GLY A 33 -5.57 2.36 15.60
N ALA A 34 -5.34 2.48 16.89
CA ALA A 34 -4.44 3.48 17.49
C ALA A 34 -2.99 3.37 17.03
N ALA A 35 -2.55 2.19 16.58
CA ALA A 35 -1.18 1.90 16.14
C ALA A 35 -1.14 1.18 14.79
N PHE A 36 0.03 1.16 14.16
CA PHE A 36 0.42 0.33 13.01
C PHE A 36 -0.35 0.53 11.70
N GLY A 37 -1.20 1.56 11.61
CA GLY A 37 -1.99 1.84 10.40
C GLY A 37 -1.37 2.90 9.48
N ALA A 38 -1.43 2.70 8.15
CA ALA A 38 -0.86 3.60 7.14
C ALA A 38 -1.60 4.95 6.97
N ARG A 39 -2.42 5.37 7.93
CA ARG A 39 -3.10 6.68 8.00
C ARG A 39 -3.02 7.23 9.42
N ALA A 40 -1.80 7.52 9.88
CA ALA A 40 -1.53 7.98 11.24
C ALA A 40 -2.29 9.28 11.63
N TYR A 41 -2.68 10.09 10.65
CA TYR A 41 -3.43 11.35 10.86
C TYR A 41 -4.95 11.20 10.72
N ALA A 42 -5.48 10.00 10.49
CA ALA A 42 -6.91 9.74 10.64
C ALA A 42 -7.29 9.75 12.13
N LYS A 43 -8.57 9.93 12.47
CA LYS A 43 -9.05 9.86 13.85
C LYS A 43 -8.71 8.50 14.46
N ASN A 44 -8.77 7.42 13.66
CA ASN A 44 -8.56 6.02 14.01
C ASN A 44 -9.43 5.58 15.21
N PHE A 45 -9.49 4.28 15.44
CA PHE A 45 -10.31 3.69 16.52
C PHE A 45 -9.46 3.51 17.78
N GLY A 46 -10.01 3.90 18.92
CA GLY A 46 -9.55 3.42 20.22
C GLY A 46 -9.90 1.94 20.43
N GLU A 47 -9.34 1.32 21.47
CA GLU A 47 -9.55 -0.11 21.74
C GLU A 47 -11.04 -0.43 21.95
N GLU A 48 -11.74 0.27 22.84
CA GLU A 48 -13.16 0.06 23.11
C GLU A 48 -14.05 0.28 21.87
N GLU A 49 -13.73 1.32 21.06
CA GLU A 49 -14.47 1.57 19.83
C GLU A 49 -14.27 0.45 18.81
N LEU A 50 -13.06 -0.13 18.74
CA LEU A 50 -12.74 -1.20 17.79
C LEU A 50 -13.39 -2.52 18.20
N LEU A 51 -13.38 -2.89 19.49
CA LEU A 51 -14.10 -4.04 20.02
C LEU A 51 -15.61 -3.93 19.71
N ARG A 52 -16.20 -2.78 20.01
CA ARG A 52 -17.60 -2.50 19.69
C ARG A 52 -17.90 -2.55 18.19
N ALA A 53 -16.95 -2.13 17.34
CA ALA A 53 -17.12 -2.19 15.90
C ALA A 53 -17.09 -3.62 15.37
N ILE A 54 -16.23 -4.50 15.93
CA ILE A 54 -16.19 -5.94 15.63
C ILE A 54 -17.55 -6.57 15.94
N ASP A 55 -18.06 -6.39 17.16
CA ASP A 55 -19.36 -6.92 17.57
C ASP A 55 -20.49 -6.41 16.69
N THR A 56 -20.51 -5.11 16.42
CA THR A 56 -21.54 -4.52 15.56
C THR A 56 -21.48 -5.07 14.15
N ALA A 57 -20.28 -5.25 13.57
CA ALA A 57 -20.13 -5.87 12.26
C ALA A 57 -20.72 -7.29 12.23
N HIS A 58 -20.39 -8.11 13.22
CA HIS A 58 -20.86 -9.49 13.32
C HIS A 58 -22.38 -9.58 13.53
N ILE A 59 -22.96 -8.72 14.36
CA ILE A 59 -24.43 -8.64 14.55
C ILE A 59 -25.12 -8.32 13.23
N HIS A 60 -24.48 -7.50 12.36
CA HIS A 60 -24.99 -7.21 11.02
C HIS A 60 -24.55 -8.24 9.96
N GLY A 61 -23.89 -9.35 10.32
CA GLY A 61 -23.36 -10.34 9.38
C GLY A 61 -22.34 -9.75 8.41
N LYS A 62 -21.55 -8.79 8.88
CA LYS A 62 -20.52 -8.09 8.13
C LYS A 62 -19.15 -8.40 8.69
N LYS A 63 -18.09 -8.16 7.88
CA LYS A 63 -16.71 -8.39 8.28
C LYS A 63 -16.01 -7.07 8.63
N LEU A 64 -15.03 -7.14 9.51
CA LEU A 64 -14.18 -6.01 9.88
C LEU A 64 -12.71 -6.38 9.73
N TYR A 65 -11.94 -5.53 9.00
CA TYR A 65 -10.53 -5.73 8.74
C TYR A 65 -9.70 -4.63 9.36
N LEU A 66 -8.69 -5.01 10.14
CA LEU A 66 -7.78 -4.07 10.78
C LEU A 66 -6.53 -3.86 9.95
N THR A 67 -6.13 -2.60 9.71
CA THR A 67 -4.86 -2.32 9.03
C THR A 67 -3.70 -2.36 10.02
N VAL A 68 -2.75 -3.29 9.80
CA VAL A 68 -1.43 -3.39 10.42
C VAL A 68 -0.40 -3.26 9.30
N ASN A 69 -0.55 -2.21 8.48
CA ASN A 69 0.11 -2.07 7.19
C ASN A 69 1.15 -0.96 7.17
N THR A 70 1.92 -0.86 8.24
CA THR A 70 3.15 -0.07 8.31
C THR A 70 4.35 -0.98 8.52
N LEU A 71 5.54 -0.50 8.13
CA LEU A 71 6.80 -1.16 8.46
C LEU A 71 7.11 -0.95 9.94
N LEU A 72 7.41 -2.03 10.67
CA LEU A 72 7.66 -1.98 12.11
C LEU A 72 9.15 -2.11 12.43
N LYS A 73 9.59 -1.37 13.46
CA LYS A 73 10.91 -1.49 14.04
C LYS A 73 10.94 -2.67 15.02
N ASN A 74 12.11 -3.25 15.29
CA ASN A 74 12.26 -4.40 16.21
C ASN A 74 11.50 -4.20 17.52
N ARG A 75 11.68 -3.03 18.15
CA ARG A 75 11.04 -2.74 19.43
C ARG A 75 9.51 -2.74 19.35
N GLU A 76 8.95 -2.12 18.32
CA GLU A 76 7.48 -2.07 18.11
C GLU A 76 6.91 -3.47 17.92
N LEU A 77 7.64 -4.30 17.19
CA LEU A 77 7.24 -5.65 16.85
C LEU A 77 7.32 -6.59 18.07
N SER A 78 8.42 -6.59 18.81
CA SER A 78 8.62 -7.49 19.94
C SER A 78 7.86 -7.10 21.22
N GLU A 79 7.70 -5.79 21.48
CA GLU A 79 7.08 -5.29 22.71
C GLU A 79 5.59 -4.99 22.60
N GLN A 80 5.08 -4.67 21.37
CA GLN A 80 3.75 -4.07 21.25
C GLN A 80 2.77 -4.88 20.39
N LEU A 81 3.22 -5.59 19.36
CA LEU A 81 2.34 -6.19 18.35
C LEU A 81 1.39 -7.22 18.93
N TYR A 82 1.89 -8.12 19.78
CA TYR A 82 1.07 -9.17 20.40
C TYR A 82 -0.01 -8.57 21.30
N ASP A 83 0.40 -7.71 22.24
CA ASP A 83 -0.51 -7.12 23.22
C ASP A 83 -1.58 -6.22 22.55
N TYR A 84 -1.20 -5.57 21.43
CA TYR A 84 -2.11 -4.78 20.61
C TYR A 84 -3.15 -5.62 19.88
N LEU A 85 -2.80 -6.79 19.35
CA LEU A 85 -3.70 -7.60 18.53
C LEU A 85 -4.55 -8.59 19.36
N LEU A 86 -4.08 -9.03 20.52
CA LEU A 86 -4.73 -10.05 21.33
C LEU A 86 -6.19 -9.75 21.66
N PRO A 87 -6.56 -8.53 22.12
CA PRO A 87 -7.96 -8.21 22.42
C PRO A 87 -8.87 -8.39 21.19
N TYR A 88 -8.44 -7.91 20.03
CA TYR A 88 -9.21 -7.98 18.78
C TYR A 88 -9.29 -9.41 18.24
N TYR A 89 -8.22 -10.19 18.40
CA TYR A 89 -8.22 -11.60 18.04
C TYR A 89 -9.27 -12.37 18.83
N LYS A 90 -9.30 -12.19 20.16
CA LYS A 90 -10.29 -12.81 21.06
C LYS A 90 -11.72 -12.37 20.72
N GLU A 91 -11.90 -11.11 20.34
CA GLU A 91 -13.19 -10.54 19.94
C GLU A 91 -13.69 -11.09 18.60
N GLY A 92 -12.82 -11.77 17.84
CA GLY A 92 -13.20 -12.40 16.57
C GLY A 92 -12.87 -11.59 15.33
N LEU A 93 -11.91 -10.62 15.40
CA LEU A 93 -11.48 -9.85 14.23
C LEU A 93 -11.28 -10.73 13.00
N ASP A 94 -11.93 -10.39 11.87
CA ASP A 94 -11.96 -11.26 10.70
C ASP A 94 -10.61 -11.36 9.99
N ALA A 95 -9.92 -10.24 9.79
CA ALA A 95 -8.61 -10.23 9.13
C ALA A 95 -7.76 -9.01 9.50
N VAL A 96 -6.45 -9.14 9.25
CA VAL A 96 -5.50 -8.03 9.28
C VAL A 96 -4.89 -7.79 7.89
N ILE A 97 -4.72 -6.51 7.52
CA ILE A 97 -4.09 -6.09 6.26
C ILE A 97 -2.65 -5.72 6.57
N VAL A 98 -1.67 -6.44 6.02
CA VAL A 98 -0.26 -6.39 6.42
C VAL A 98 0.64 -6.01 5.24
N GLN A 99 1.67 -5.17 5.50
CA GLN A 99 2.74 -4.84 4.55
C GLN A 99 4.06 -5.53 4.88
N ASP A 100 4.45 -5.56 6.14
CA ASP A 100 5.74 -6.03 6.64
C ASP A 100 5.75 -7.56 6.72
N LEU A 101 6.69 -8.23 6.05
CA LEU A 101 6.77 -9.69 6.03
C LEU A 101 7.19 -10.29 7.37
N GLY A 102 7.91 -9.54 8.23
CA GLY A 102 8.17 -9.94 9.62
C GLY A 102 6.89 -9.92 10.46
N VAL A 103 6.08 -8.87 10.31
CA VAL A 103 4.75 -8.78 10.94
C VAL A 103 3.84 -9.91 10.43
N PHE A 104 3.87 -10.18 9.13
CA PHE A 104 3.10 -11.24 8.50
C PHE A 104 3.44 -12.61 9.09
N LYS A 105 4.74 -12.95 9.18
CA LYS A 105 5.25 -14.17 9.80
C LYS A 105 4.78 -14.28 11.25
N MET A 106 4.98 -13.25 12.06
CA MET A 106 4.62 -13.27 13.49
C MET A 106 3.11 -13.44 13.71
N ILE A 107 2.27 -12.73 12.96
CA ILE A 107 0.80 -12.87 13.14
C ILE A 107 0.36 -14.28 12.78
N ARG A 108 0.89 -14.87 11.71
CA ARG A 108 0.59 -16.25 11.32
C ARG A 108 0.95 -17.26 12.42
N GLU A 109 2.08 -17.03 13.10
CA GLU A 109 2.58 -17.93 14.15
C GLU A 109 1.85 -17.72 15.49
N MET A 110 1.55 -16.48 15.85
CA MET A 110 0.95 -16.14 17.15
C MET A 110 -0.58 -16.21 17.19
N PHE A 111 -1.27 -16.01 16.06
CA PHE A 111 -2.73 -15.88 16.01
C PHE A 111 -3.33 -16.86 14.98
N PRO A 112 -3.41 -18.17 15.31
CA PRO A 112 -3.95 -19.17 14.41
C PRO A 112 -5.41 -18.85 14.04
N GLY A 113 -5.74 -19.00 12.75
CA GLY A 113 -7.09 -18.68 12.23
C GLY A 113 -7.33 -17.19 11.97
N MET A 114 -6.38 -16.29 12.23
CA MET A 114 -6.43 -14.91 11.75
C MET A 114 -6.15 -14.86 10.25
N HIS A 115 -7.09 -14.36 9.46
CA HIS A 115 -6.84 -14.16 8.03
C HIS A 115 -5.84 -13.03 7.77
N LEU A 116 -4.90 -13.27 6.85
CA LEU A 116 -3.87 -12.34 6.47
C LEU A 116 -4.11 -11.83 5.05
N HIS A 117 -4.36 -10.52 4.91
CA HIS A 117 -4.51 -9.87 3.63
C HIS A 117 -3.21 -9.12 3.30
N ALA A 118 -2.56 -9.50 2.20
CA ALA A 118 -1.36 -8.83 1.72
C ALA A 118 -1.72 -7.42 1.21
N SER A 119 -1.16 -6.40 1.85
CA SER A 119 -1.44 -5.00 1.51
C SER A 119 -0.96 -4.62 0.11
N THR A 120 -1.66 -3.69 -0.56
CA THR A 120 -1.17 -3.07 -1.81
C THR A 120 0.24 -2.46 -1.67
N GLN A 121 0.68 -2.14 -0.44
CA GLN A 121 2.02 -1.65 -0.17
C GLN A 121 3.12 -2.72 -0.28
N MET A 122 2.77 -4.00 -0.39
CA MET A 122 3.70 -5.07 -0.78
C MET A 122 4.05 -5.04 -2.27
N THR A 123 3.36 -4.21 -3.05
CA THR A 123 3.61 -4.02 -4.49
C THR A 123 3.49 -5.33 -5.28
N VAL A 124 2.42 -6.07 -5.07
CA VAL A 124 2.16 -7.33 -5.81
C VAL A 124 1.72 -6.98 -7.22
N THR A 125 2.54 -7.34 -8.21
CA THR A 125 2.38 -6.92 -9.61
C THR A 125 2.21 -8.04 -10.60
N GLY A 126 2.20 -9.30 -10.14
CA GLY A 126 2.05 -10.44 -11.02
C GLY A 126 1.67 -11.73 -10.30
N PRO A 127 1.43 -12.81 -11.07
CA PRO A 127 0.91 -14.07 -10.56
C PRO A 127 1.89 -14.84 -9.66
N GLU A 128 3.19 -14.79 -9.94
CA GLU A 128 4.16 -15.56 -9.16
C GLU A 128 4.36 -14.94 -7.76
N GLY A 129 4.38 -13.60 -7.65
CA GLY A 129 4.41 -12.91 -6.36
C GLY A 129 3.13 -13.14 -5.54
N MET A 130 1.97 -13.21 -6.21
CA MET A 130 0.71 -13.55 -5.55
C MET A 130 0.74 -14.98 -5.01
N LYS A 131 1.16 -15.96 -5.83
CA LYS A 131 1.29 -17.36 -5.43
C LYS A 131 2.30 -17.56 -4.30
N PHE A 132 3.42 -16.84 -4.34
CA PHE A 132 4.39 -16.84 -3.24
C PHE A 132 3.75 -16.42 -1.91
N LEU A 133 2.93 -15.37 -1.90
CA LEU A 133 2.23 -14.91 -0.68
C LEU A 133 1.15 -15.90 -0.22
N GLU A 134 0.44 -16.55 -1.15
CA GLU A 134 -0.48 -17.66 -0.84
C GLU A 134 0.25 -18.80 -0.13
N GLU A 135 1.40 -19.22 -0.64
CA GLU A 135 2.25 -20.25 -0.01
C GLU A 135 2.74 -19.83 1.39
N GLN A 136 2.88 -18.52 1.64
CA GLN A 136 3.19 -17.99 2.97
C GLN A 136 1.95 -17.89 3.87
N GLY A 137 0.74 -18.16 3.40
CA GLY A 137 -0.50 -18.18 4.18
C GLY A 137 -1.35 -16.91 4.04
N ALA A 138 -1.14 -16.09 3.00
CA ALA A 138 -2.08 -15.03 2.67
C ALA A 138 -3.41 -15.64 2.21
N SER A 139 -4.52 -15.13 2.74
CA SER A 139 -5.88 -15.49 2.29
C SER A 139 -6.39 -14.56 1.18
N ARG A 140 -5.78 -13.37 1.05
CA ARG A 140 -6.15 -12.35 0.08
C ARG A 140 -4.95 -11.50 -0.31
N VAL A 141 -4.89 -11.10 -1.58
CA VAL A 141 -3.90 -10.14 -2.09
C VAL A 141 -4.59 -8.87 -2.57
N VAL A 142 -4.15 -7.72 -2.04
CA VAL A 142 -4.53 -6.41 -2.57
C VAL A 142 -3.55 -6.06 -3.68
N THR A 143 -4.00 -6.07 -4.93
CA THR A 143 -3.14 -5.83 -6.08
C THR A 143 -2.50 -4.44 -6.06
N ALA A 144 -1.36 -4.28 -6.74
CA ALA A 144 -0.87 -2.95 -7.10
C ALA A 144 -1.94 -2.23 -7.94
N ARG A 145 -2.13 -0.92 -7.68
CA ARG A 145 -3.17 -0.10 -8.34
C ARG A 145 -2.91 0.14 -9.82
N GLU A 146 -1.71 -0.18 -10.25
CA GLU A 146 -1.17 0.07 -11.59
C GLU A 146 -1.47 -1.07 -12.57
N LEU A 147 -2.10 -2.15 -12.12
CA LEU A 147 -2.40 -3.32 -12.96
C LEU A 147 -3.60 -3.04 -13.89
N SER A 148 -3.50 -3.57 -15.11
CA SER A 148 -4.60 -3.65 -16.07
C SER A 148 -5.54 -4.82 -15.78
N LEU A 149 -6.73 -4.81 -16.38
CA LEU A 149 -7.69 -5.92 -16.28
C LEU A 149 -7.07 -7.25 -16.75
N ASP A 150 -6.26 -7.23 -17.81
CA ASP A 150 -5.62 -8.43 -18.34
C ASP A 150 -4.55 -9.00 -17.40
N GLU A 151 -3.79 -8.14 -16.71
CA GLU A 151 -2.83 -8.58 -15.69
C GLU A 151 -3.55 -9.21 -14.49
N ILE A 152 -4.66 -8.61 -14.03
CA ILE A 152 -5.47 -9.16 -12.94
C ILE A 152 -6.09 -10.50 -13.33
N ARG A 153 -6.60 -10.63 -14.56
CA ARG A 153 -7.16 -11.90 -15.07
C ARG A 153 -6.12 -13.01 -15.03
N ARG A 154 -4.89 -12.75 -15.48
CA ARG A 154 -3.79 -13.74 -15.39
C ARG A 154 -3.45 -14.13 -13.96
N MET A 155 -3.50 -13.19 -13.02
CA MET A 155 -3.33 -13.51 -11.60
C MET A 155 -4.44 -14.44 -11.10
N HIS A 156 -5.69 -14.15 -11.42
CA HIS A 156 -6.85 -14.96 -11.04
C HIS A 156 -6.80 -16.38 -11.62
N GLU A 157 -6.34 -16.52 -12.86
CA GLU A 157 -6.19 -17.83 -13.52
C GLU A 157 -5.07 -18.70 -12.92
N THR A 158 -4.11 -18.07 -12.22
CA THR A 158 -2.93 -18.75 -11.68
C THR A 158 -3.12 -19.26 -10.25
N SER A 159 -3.96 -18.62 -9.44
CA SER A 159 -4.15 -18.93 -8.02
C SER A 159 -5.60 -18.69 -7.59
N PRO A 160 -6.17 -19.55 -6.71
CA PRO A 160 -7.52 -19.41 -6.18
C PRO A 160 -7.63 -18.35 -5.05
N ILE A 161 -6.54 -17.75 -4.63
CA ILE A 161 -6.52 -16.74 -3.56
C ILE A 161 -7.40 -15.54 -3.92
N GLU A 162 -8.09 -14.96 -2.95
CA GLU A 162 -8.95 -13.80 -3.17
C GLU A 162 -8.15 -12.59 -3.66
N ILE A 163 -8.67 -11.92 -4.70
CA ILE A 163 -8.11 -10.68 -5.25
C ILE A 163 -8.95 -9.49 -4.81
N GLU A 164 -8.29 -8.53 -4.14
CA GLU A 164 -8.86 -7.24 -3.77
C GLU A 164 -8.25 -6.14 -4.63
N SER A 165 -9.07 -5.26 -5.20
CA SER A 165 -8.60 -4.13 -6.00
C SER A 165 -9.36 -2.84 -5.70
N PHE A 166 -8.68 -1.68 -5.84
CA PHE A 166 -9.29 -0.38 -5.59
C PHE A 166 -10.22 0.03 -6.73
N VAL A 167 -11.46 0.37 -6.40
CA VAL A 167 -12.48 0.79 -7.37
C VAL A 167 -12.85 2.28 -7.29
N HIS A 168 -12.56 2.95 -6.16
CA HIS A 168 -12.88 4.36 -5.99
C HIS A 168 -11.91 5.08 -5.05
N GLY A 169 -11.68 6.38 -5.31
CA GLY A 169 -10.97 7.30 -4.43
C GLY A 169 -9.56 7.65 -4.90
N ALA A 170 -8.67 8.02 -3.98
CA ALA A 170 -7.38 8.60 -4.32
C ALA A 170 -6.40 7.57 -4.92
N LEU A 171 -5.73 7.96 -6.04
CA LEU A 171 -4.58 7.26 -6.59
C LEU A 171 -3.26 7.83 -6.03
N CYS A 172 -2.31 6.93 -5.78
CA CYS A 172 -0.93 7.29 -5.52
C CYS A 172 -0.18 7.44 -6.85
N TYR A 173 0.74 8.39 -6.94
CA TYR A 173 1.59 8.55 -8.13
C TYR A 173 2.65 7.44 -8.23
N SER A 174 3.22 7.05 -7.10
CA SER A 174 4.16 5.92 -6.99
C SER A 174 3.41 4.61 -6.85
N TYR A 175 4.02 3.50 -7.28
CA TYR A 175 3.62 2.20 -6.77
C TYR A 175 3.54 2.25 -5.25
N SER A 176 2.43 1.76 -4.69
CA SER A 176 2.22 1.78 -3.25
C SER A 176 3.28 0.94 -2.55
N GLY A 177 3.97 1.52 -1.55
CA GLY A 177 5.14 0.89 -0.91
C GLY A 177 6.49 1.36 -1.49
N GLN A 178 6.56 1.82 -2.75
CA GLN A 178 7.79 2.19 -3.45
C GLN A 178 8.06 3.71 -3.48
N CYS A 179 7.74 4.42 -2.37
CA CYS A 179 7.92 5.86 -2.27
C CYS A 179 8.61 6.28 -0.97
N LEU A 180 9.80 6.85 -1.09
CA LEU A 180 10.60 7.44 -0.01
C LEU A 180 10.60 8.97 -0.02
N MET A 181 9.89 9.63 -0.96
CA MET A 181 10.02 11.07 -1.19
C MET A 181 9.64 11.88 0.06
N SER A 182 8.48 11.58 0.68
CA SER A 182 8.06 12.27 1.90
C SER A 182 8.98 12.01 3.09
N SER A 183 9.52 10.81 3.17
CA SER A 183 10.46 10.37 4.19
C SER A 183 11.81 11.08 4.07
N ILE A 184 12.46 10.99 2.93
CA ILE A 184 13.80 11.56 2.71
C ILE A 184 13.78 13.09 2.78
N LEU A 185 12.76 13.76 2.21
CA LEU A 185 12.65 15.22 2.20
C LEU A 185 12.24 15.80 3.56
N GLY A 186 11.32 15.14 4.27
CA GLY A 186 10.68 15.71 5.46
C GLY A 186 10.69 14.83 6.72
N GLY A 187 11.29 13.64 6.70
CA GLY A 187 11.29 12.70 7.83
C GLY A 187 9.99 11.90 8.01
N ARG A 188 8.94 12.20 7.25
CA ARG A 188 7.59 11.64 7.38
C ARG A 188 7.39 10.47 6.42
N SER A 189 7.58 9.25 6.90
CA SER A 189 7.49 8.04 6.05
C SER A 189 6.07 7.73 5.61
N GLY A 190 5.90 7.54 4.29
CA GLY A 190 4.67 7.02 3.71
C GLY A 190 4.39 5.58 4.12
N ASN A 191 5.43 4.77 4.27
CA ASN A 191 5.38 3.37 4.70
C ASN A 191 5.12 3.22 6.22
N ARG A 192 5.14 4.35 6.94
CA ARG A 192 4.72 4.44 8.35
C ARG A 192 3.47 5.31 8.55
N GLY A 193 2.72 5.54 7.46
CA GLY A 193 1.44 6.22 7.49
C GLY A 193 1.48 7.75 7.59
N ARG A 194 2.67 8.37 7.49
CA ARG A 194 2.87 9.82 7.75
C ARG A 194 3.14 10.66 6.50
N CYS A 195 2.79 10.17 5.30
CA CYS A 195 3.06 10.83 4.03
C CYS A 195 2.54 12.28 3.98
N ALA A 196 3.44 13.23 3.65
CA ALA A 196 3.13 14.65 3.47
C ALA A 196 2.58 14.99 2.06
N GLN A 197 2.47 13.99 1.15
CA GLN A 197 1.99 14.12 -0.22
C GLN A 197 2.82 15.12 -1.09
N PRO A 198 4.15 15.07 -1.11
CA PRO A 198 4.96 15.97 -1.94
C PRO A 198 4.64 15.85 -3.43
N CYS A 199 4.15 14.70 -3.90
CA CYS A 199 3.67 14.51 -5.27
C CYS A 199 2.48 15.39 -5.66
N ARG A 200 1.80 16.03 -4.70
CA ARG A 200 0.67 16.95 -4.95
C ARG A 200 1.10 18.42 -5.03
N LEU A 201 2.40 18.70 -4.91
CA LEU A 201 2.94 20.05 -5.01
C LEU A 201 3.27 20.41 -6.46
N PRO A 202 3.31 21.71 -6.79
CA PRO A 202 3.75 22.17 -8.10
C PRO A 202 5.27 22.04 -8.26
N TYR A 203 5.68 21.76 -9.49
CA TYR A 203 7.08 21.70 -9.95
C TYR A 203 7.20 22.38 -11.30
N GLN A 204 8.35 23.01 -11.53
CA GLN A 204 8.78 23.41 -12.86
C GLN A 204 9.48 22.22 -13.52
N THR A 205 9.23 21.97 -14.81
CA THR A 205 9.84 20.85 -15.54
C THR A 205 10.69 21.32 -16.71
N GLY A 206 11.80 20.63 -17.00
CA GLY A 206 12.71 20.89 -18.12
C GLY A 206 13.40 19.61 -18.59
N LEU A 207 13.78 19.51 -19.87
CA LEU A 207 14.57 18.39 -20.38
C LEU A 207 16.02 18.48 -19.93
N CYS A 208 16.58 17.35 -19.46
CA CYS A 208 17.99 17.28 -19.09
C CYS A 208 18.87 17.34 -20.34
N GLY A 209 19.76 18.33 -20.42
CA GLY A 209 20.63 18.59 -21.57
C GLY A 209 20.65 20.06 -21.97
N GLU A 210 19.48 20.66 -22.13
CA GLU A 210 19.37 22.11 -22.41
C GLU A 210 19.68 22.98 -21.19
N TYR A 211 19.59 22.42 -19.98
CA TYR A 211 19.76 23.11 -18.69
C TYR A 211 21.22 23.20 -18.24
N ARG A 212 22.06 22.20 -18.56
CA ARG A 212 23.47 22.19 -18.15
C ARG A 212 24.31 23.23 -18.85
N GLU A 213 24.04 23.53 -20.13
CA GLU A 213 24.76 24.56 -20.89
C GLU A 213 24.43 25.99 -20.39
N LYS A 214 23.21 26.21 -19.89
CA LYS A 214 22.79 27.56 -19.42
C LYS A 214 23.29 27.89 -18.02
N THR A 215 23.37 26.91 -17.10
CA THR A 215 23.88 27.13 -15.74
C THR A 215 25.39 27.36 -15.71
N GLU A 216 26.16 26.74 -16.60
CA GLU A 216 27.61 27.05 -16.76
C GLU A 216 27.81 28.45 -17.34
N ASN A 217 27.00 28.86 -18.32
CA ASN A 217 27.05 30.20 -18.89
C ASN A 217 26.51 31.32 -18.00
N GLN A 218 25.58 31.05 -17.06
CA GLN A 218 25.09 32.02 -16.09
C GLN A 218 26.00 32.15 -14.85
N ARG A 219 26.67 31.09 -14.42
CA ARG A 219 27.73 31.20 -13.38
C ARG A 219 28.91 32.07 -13.81
N SER A 220 29.21 32.11 -15.09
CA SER A 220 30.26 32.98 -15.63
C SER A 220 29.83 34.45 -15.84
N LYS A 221 28.50 34.74 -15.89
CA LYS A 221 27.96 36.10 -16.08
C LYS A 221 27.48 36.82 -14.80
N ASN A 222 27.27 36.09 -13.70
CA ASN A 222 26.78 36.69 -12.46
C ASN A 222 27.86 37.14 -11.48
N CYS A 223 29.11 37.29 -11.91
CA CYS A 223 30.14 38.01 -11.16
C CYS A 223 30.09 39.55 -11.27
N THR A 224 29.19 40.11 -12.08
CA THR A 224 29.00 41.55 -12.19
C THR A 224 27.53 41.89 -12.32
N ASN A 225 26.94 42.39 -11.30
CA ASN A 225 25.90 43.40 -11.14
C ASN A 225 24.87 43.10 -10.07
N LYS A 226 25.03 43.83 -8.98
CA LYS A 226 23.96 44.10 -8.01
C LYS A 226 23.13 45.28 -8.53
N SER A 227 21.82 45.18 -8.37
CA SER A 227 20.86 46.21 -7.92
C SER A 227 19.56 46.33 -8.73
N HIS A 228 18.54 46.36 -7.98
CA HIS A 228 17.25 47.04 -8.04
C HIS A 228 15.97 46.21 -8.25
N ILE A 229 15.23 46.29 -7.16
CA ILE A 229 13.83 45.87 -6.92
C ILE A 229 12.86 46.70 -7.77
N ASN A 230 11.81 46.10 -8.31
CA ASN A 230 10.51 46.81 -8.33
C ASN A 230 9.33 45.83 -8.28
N LYS A 231 8.45 46.09 -7.29
CA LYS A 231 7.12 45.48 -7.13
C LYS A 231 6.12 46.29 -7.99
N ASN A 232 5.24 45.62 -8.69
CA ASN A 232 3.79 45.89 -8.76
C ASN A 232 3.11 45.34 -10.03
N ARG A 233 1.93 44.81 -9.81
CA ARG A 233 0.70 44.75 -10.62
C ARG A 233 0.22 43.41 -11.13
N THR A 234 -0.75 42.87 -10.43
CA THR A 234 -2.23 42.72 -10.65
C THR A 234 -2.75 42.37 -12.04
N ASN A 235 -3.50 41.27 -12.04
CA ASN A 235 -4.65 40.86 -12.87
C ASN A 235 -4.75 41.32 -14.34
N ARG A 236 -4.90 40.36 -15.25
CA ARG A 236 -5.90 40.39 -16.35
C ARG A 236 -6.08 39.04 -17.08
N ASN A 237 -7.33 38.66 -17.13
CA ASN A 237 -8.15 37.91 -18.10
C ASN A 237 -7.51 36.98 -19.15
N PHE A 238 -7.98 35.75 -19.17
CA PHE A 238 -7.84 34.78 -20.26
C PHE A 238 -8.82 35.09 -21.39
N GLU A 239 -8.32 35.29 -22.59
CA GLU A 239 -9.01 35.05 -23.85
C GLU A 239 -8.12 34.30 -24.84
N ASN A 240 -8.73 33.30 -25.51
CA ASN A 240 -8.15 32.48 -26.57
C ASN A 240 -7.61 33.30 -27.73
N LYS A 241 -6.40 32.94 -28.21
CA LYS A 241 -6.07 33.05 -29.64
C LYS A 241 -4.99 32.02 -30.04
N ASN A 242 -5.39 31.13 -30.95
CA ASN A 242 -4.52 30.40 -31.86
C ASN A 242 -3.70 31.38 -32.71
N GLN A 243 -2.39 31.19 -32.81
CA GLN A 243 -1.63 31.14 -34.07
C GLN A 243 -0.11 31.15 -33.88
N SER A 244 0.53 30.18 -34.56
CA SER A 244 1.77 30.20 -35.30
C SER A 244 3.10 30.56 -34.63
N SER A 245 3.93 29.52 -34.61
CA SER A 245 5.37 29.45 -34.96
C SER A 245 6.38 30.47 -34.43
N ARG A 246 7.43 29.90 -33.83
CA ARG A 246 8.80 30.40 -33.69
C ARG A 246 9.10 31.33 -32.50
N ASN A 247 9.50 30.68 -31.40
CA ASN A 247 10.84 30.92 -30.85
C ASN A 247 11.07 29.82 -29.75
N ARG A 248 11.96 28.88 -30.05
CA ARG A 248 12.47 27.88 -29.11
C ARG A 248 13.54 28.52 -28.24
N GLN A 249 13.16 29.38 -27.32
CA GLN A 249 14.03 29.87 -26.27
C GLN A 249 13.19 30.14 -25.01
N ASP A 250 13.61 29.50 -23.89
CA ASP A 250 13.13 29.62 -22.53
C ASP A 250 11.79 28.93 -22.21
N LYS A 251 11.85 27.64 -21.87
CA LYS A 251 10.66 26.93 -21.35
C LYS A 251 11.02 26.06 -20.15
N PHE A 252 11.14 26.67 -18.97
CA PHE A 252 10.44 26.13 -17.84
C PHE A 252 8.95 26.39 -18.09
N GLN A 253 8.18 25.32 -18.23
CA GLN A 253 6.72 25.45 -18.32
C GLN A 253 6.19 26.03 -17.00
N GLU A 254 5.02 26.68 -17.06
CA GLU A 254 4.30 27.16 -15.86
C GLU A 254 4.31 26.09 -14.77
N GLU A 255 4.34 26.51 -13.49
CA GLU A 255 4.26 25.62 -12.35
C GLU A 255 2.99 24.77 -12.43
N VAL A 256 3.15 23.46 -12.60
CA VAL A 256 2.08 22.46 -12.66
C VAL A 256 2.34 21.38 -11.63
N CYS A 257 1.34 20.59 -11.31
CA CYS A 257 1.48 19.41 -10.45
C CYS A 257 1.71 18.13 -11.31
N PRO A 258 2.93 17.88 -11.84
CA PRO A 258 3.21 16.82 -12.81
C PRO A 258 3.16 15.42 -12.19
N LEU A 259 3.08 15.34 -10.88
CA LEU A 259 3.00 14.11 -10.10
C LEU A 259 1.63 13.92 -9.42
N SER A 260 0.63 14.76 -9.76
CA SER A 260 -0.70 14.69 -9.16
C SER A 260 -1.67 13.95 -10.08
N LEU A 261 -2.22 12.81 -9.60
CA LEU A 261 -3.25 12.05 -10.31
C LEU A 261 -4.66 12.49 -9.92
N LYS A 262 -5.61 12.35 -10.87
CA LYS A 262 -7.04 12.35 -10.60
C LYS A 262 -7.41 11.20 -9.65
N ASP A 263 -8.59 11.29 -9.05
CA ASP A 263 -9.13 10.18 -8.26
C ASP A 263 -9.66 9.07 -9.20
N ILE A 264 -9.59 7.81 -8.76
CA ILE A 264 -10.16 6.69 -9.50
C ILE A 264 -11.67 6.60 -9.27
N SER A 265 -12.41 6.31 -10.32
CA SER A 265 -13.83 5.93 -10.30
C SER A 265 -14.08 4.91 -11.41
N THR A 266 -14.37 3.69 -11.04
CA THR A 266 -14.50 2.55 -11.96
C THR A 266 -15.94 2.06 -12.07
N ILE A 267 -16.89 2.86 -11.62
CA ILE A 267 -18.30 2.46 -11.59
C ILE A 267 -18.82 2.01 -12.96
N GLU A 268 -18.29 2.55 -14.05
CA GLU A 268 -18.72 2.21 -15.42
C GLU A 268 -18.17 0.88 -15.91
N ILE A 269 -16.99 0.47 -15.41
CA ILE A 269 -16.29 -0.76 -15.80
C ILE A 269 -16.34 -1.83 -14.70
N LEU A 270 -17.28 -1.70 -13.76
CA LEU A 270 -17.44 -2.64 -12.66
C LEU A 270 -17.65 -4.09 -13.10
N PRO A 271 -18.47 -4.38 -14.15
CA PRO A 271 -18.61 -5.73 -14.68
C PRO A 271 -17.28 -6.34 -15.14
N GLN A 272 -16.48 -5.56 -15.87
CA GLN A 272 -15.17 -6.01 -16.39
C GLN A 272 -14.16 -6.29 -15.26
N ILE A 273 -14.20 -5.51 -14.16
CA ILE A 273 -13.35 -5.74 -12.99
C ILE A 273 -13.71 -7.06 -12.32
N ILE A 274 -15.00 -7.36 -12.16
CA ILE A 274 -15.47 -8.62 -11.58
C ILE A 274 -15.15 -9.79 -12.51
N GLU A 275 -15.34 -9.63 -13.82
CA GLU A 275 -15.00 -10.63 -14.83
C GLU A 275 -13.49 -10.94 -14.85
N ALA A 276 -12.64 -9.95 -14.57
CA ALA A 276 -11.19 -10.15 -14.45
C ALA A 276 -10.77 -10.94 -13.20
N GLY A 277 -11.72 -11.28 -12.28
CA GLY A 277 -11.45 -12.12 -11.12
C GLY A 277 -11.34 -11.37 -9.79
N VAL A 278 -11.67 -10.08 -9.75
CA VAL A 278 -11.67 -9.32 -8.48
C VAL A 278 -12.87 -9.73 -7.64
N THR A 279 -12.61 -10.24 -6.44
CA THR A 279 -13.64 -10.68 -5.48
C THR A 279 -13.93 -9.63 -4.40
N SER A 280 -12.99 -8.72 -4.11
CA SER A 280 -13.18 -7.64 -3.14
C SER A 280 -12.95 -6.26 -3.78
N LEU A 281 -13.99 -5.44 -3.78
CA LEU A 281 -14.05 -4.12 -4.40
C LEU A 281 -13.80 -3.05 -3.34
N LYS A 282 -12.56 -2.54 -3.30
CA LYS A 282 -12.11 -1.63 -2.24
C LYS A 282 -12.30 -0.15 -2.57
N ILE A 283 -12.98 0.56 -1.68
CA ILE A 283 -13.12 2.02 -1.72
C ILE A 283 -11.99 2.64 -0.87
N GLU A 284 -11.20 3.57 -1.44
CA GLU A 284 -10.23 4.37 -0.66
C GLU A 284 -10.91 5.56 0.01
N GLY A 285 -10.63 5.82 1.29
CA GLY A 285 -11.23 6.98 1.94
C GLY A 285 -11.19 7.05 3.46
N ARG A 286 -10.33 6.34 4.20
CA ARG A 286 -10.27 6.38 5.68
C ARG A 286 -10.10 7.78 6.29
N MET A 287 -9.54 8.73 5.54
CA MET A 287 -9.42 10.13 5.99
C MET A 287 -10.60 11.01 5.56
N LYS A 288 -11.66 10.42 5.03
CA LYS A 288 -12.86 11.13 4.56
C LYS A 288 -13.94 11.17 5.64
N GLN A 289 -14.89 12.09 5.48
CA GLN A 289 -16.05 12.20 6.36
C GLN A 289 -17.02 11.02 6.18
N PRO A 290 -17.84 10.68 7.18
CA PRO A 290 -18.84 9.61 7.09
C PRO A 290 -19.77 9.73 5.88
N GLY A 291 -20.16 10.95 5.50
CA GLY A 291 -20.96 11.22 4.32
C GLY A 291 -20.34 10.77 3.01
N TYR A 292 -19.03 10.94 2.83
CA TYR A 292 -18.32 10.40 1.68
C TYR A 292 -18.39 8.87 1.63
N THR A 293 -18.12 8.22 2.76
CA THR A 293 -18.19 6.76 2.87
C THR A 293 -19.58 6.24 2.52
N ALA A 294 -20.64 6.82 3.13
CA ALA A 294 -22.02 6.44 2.84
C ALA A 294 -22.39 6.66 1.37
N GLY A 295 -22.05 7.85 0.84
CA GLY A 295 -22.41 8.21 -0.53
C GLY A 295 -21.77 7.30 -1.58
N VAL A 296 -20.44 7.09 -1.48
CA VAL A 296 -19.74 6.21 -2.43
C VAL A 296 -20.23 4.77 -2.30
N THR A 297 -20.28 4.24 -1.07
CA THR A 297 -20.70 2.85 -0.82
C THR A 297 -22.11 2.59 -1.34
N SER A 298 -23.07 3.51 -1.12
CA SER A 298 -24.46 3.33 -1.57
C SER A 298 -24.61 3.29 -3.09
N VAL A 299 -23.80 4.08 -3.82
CA VAL A 299 -23.79 4.05 -5.28
C VAL A 299 -23.20 2.73 -5.79
N TYR A 300 -22.04 2.31 -5.27
CA TYR A 300 -21.45 1.02 -5.67
C TYR A 300 -22.36 -0.16 -5.31
N ARG A 301 -23.00 -0.14 -4.13
CA ARG A 301 -23.98 -1.16 -3.75
C ARG A 301 -25.15 -1.22 -4.74
N LYS A 302 -25.76 -0.08 -5.07
CA LYS A 302 -26.84 0.02 -6.05
C LYS A 302 -26.44 -0.61 -7.39
N TYR A 303 -25.26 -0.31 -7.89
CA TYR A 303 -24.82 -0.79 -9.19
C TYR A 303 -24.36 -2.25 -9.17
N LEU A 304 -23.86 -2.76 -8.05
CA LEU A 304 -23.65 -4.19 -7.87
C LEU A 304 -24.97 -4.96 -7.88
N ASP A 305 -26.00 -4.47 -7.18
CA ASP A 305 -27.32 -5.11 -7.17
C ASP A 305 -27.94 -5.11 -8.58
N ILE A 306 -27.86 -3.98 -9.31
CA ILE A 306 -28.30 -3.92 -10.72
C ILE A 306 -27.54 -4.92 -11.60
N LEU A 307 -26.23 -5.07 -11.43
CA LEU A 307 -25.41 -6.01 -12.19
C LEU A 307 -25.87 -7.45 -11.99
N PHE A 308 -26.09 -7.86 -10.73
CA PHE A 308 -26.47 -9.24 -10.42
C PHE A 308 -27.95 -9.53 -10.69
N GLU A 309 -28.84 -8.53 -10.62
CA GLU A 309 -30.25 -8.68 -10.93
C GLU A 309 -30.55 -8.65 -12.43
N LYS A 310 -29.87 -7.78 -13.20
CA LYS A 310 -30.19 -7.50 -14.60
C LYS A 310 -29.14 -7.99 -15.61
N GLY A 311 -27.99 -8.45 -15.13
CA GLY A 311 -26.87 -8.89 -15.96
C GLY A 311 -26.03 -7.74 -16.53
N ALA A 312 -24.83 -8.08 -16.98
CA ALA A 312 -23.85 -7.13 -17.52
C ALA A 312 -24.34 -6.40 -18.78
N GLU A 313 -25.17 -7.05 -19.61
CA GLU A 313 -25.73 -6.47 -20.83
C GLU A 313 -26.65 -5.27 -20.56
N ASN A 314 -27.30 -5.27 -19.39
CA ASN A 314 -28.21 -4.19 -18.97
C ASN A 314 -27.56 -3.23 -17.96
N TYR A 315 -26.26 -3.38 -17.72
CA TYR A 315 -25.53 -2.52 -16.83
C TYR A 315 -25.28 -1.15 -17.47
N LYS A 316 -25.90 -0.13 -16.91
CA LYS A 316 -25.73 1.26 -17.38
C LYS A 316 -25.76 2.23 -16.21
N VAL A 317 -24.70 3.01 -16.06
CA VAL A 317 -24.58 4.03 -15.01
C VAL A 317 -25.33 5.30 -15.43
N ALA A 318 -26.24 5.77 -14.57
CA ALA A 318 -26.98 7.01 -14.80
C ALA A 318 -26.06 8.23 -14.58
N GLU A 319 -26.18 9.24 -15.44
CA GLU A 319 -25.37 10.46 -15.37
C GLU A 319 -25.47 11.16 -14.01
N LYS A 320 -26.67 11.20 -13.41
CA LYS A 320 -26.87 11.75 -12.07
C LYS A 320 -26.04 11.08 -10.98
N ASP A 321 -25.83 9.76 -11.07
CA ASP A 321 -25.07 9.01 -10.08
C ASP A 321 -23.56 9.20 -10.32
N ARG A 322 -23.13 9.34 -11.57
CA ARG A 322 -21.78 9.73 -11.94
C ARG A 322 -21.44 11.12 -11.38
N GLN A 323 -22.32 12.10 -11.64
CA GLN A 323 -22.14 13.44 -11.11
C GLN A 323 -22.15 13.48 -9.58
N TYR A 324 -23.03 12.70 -8.95
CA TYR A 324 -23.07 12.57 -7.50
C TYR A 324 -21.74 12.07 -6.92
N LEU A 325 -21.10 11.06 -7.52
CA LEU A 325 -19.78 10.58 -7.09
C LEU A 325 -18.70 11.67 -7.22
N LEU A 326 -18.74 12.46 -8.31
CA LEU A 326 -17.82 13.60 -8.50
C LEU A 326 -18.05 14.69 -7.47
N ASP A 327 -19.29 14.97 -7.11
CA ASP A 327 -19.66 16.03 -6.17
C ASP A 327 -19.35 15.64 -4.72
N LEU A 328 -19.30 14.34 -4.39
CA LEU A 328 -18.82 13.90 -3.06
C LEU A 328 -17.37 14.29 -2.83
N PHE A 329 -16.52 14.09 -3.80
CA PHE A 329 -15.12 14.56 -3.77
C PHE A 329 -14.37 14.18 -5.07
N ASN A 330 -13.63 15.13 -5.64
CA ASN A 330 -12.67 14.84 -6.71
C ASN A 330 -11.47 15.78 -6.69
N ARG A 331 -10.39 15.43 -7.44
CA ARG A 331 -9.21 16.26 -7.70
C ARG A 331 -9.05 16.44 -9.20
N GLY A 332 -9.72 17.48 -9.75
CA GLY A 332 -9.66 17.76 -11.17
C GLY A 332 -10.38 16.73 -12.04
N GLY A 333 -11.40 16.04 -11.49
CA GLY A 333 -12.15 14.98 -12.12
C GLY A 333 -11.75 13.58 -11.65
N SER A 334 -12.24 12.55 -12.36
CA SER A 334 -11.93 11.14 -12.13
C SER A 334 -11.38 10.48 -13.39
N CYS A 335 -10.83 9.27 -13.24
CA CYS A 335 -10.40 8.38 -14.32
C CYS A 335 -10.64 6.91 -13.91
N THR A 336 -10.59 5.98 -14.87
CA THR A 336 -10.68 4.53 -14.62
C THR A 336 -9.39 3.92 -14.05
N GLY A 337 -8.41 4.77 -13.73
CA GLY A 337 -7.10 4.29 -13.25
C GLY A 337 -6.31 3.61 -14.37
N TYR A 338 -5.60 2.54 -14.00
CA TYR A 338 -4.76 1.77 -14.91
C TYR A 338 -5.48 0.56 -15.53
N TYR A 339 -6.74 0.32 -15.19
CA TYR A 339 -7.48 -0.86 -15.67
C TYR A 339 -7.56 -0.95 -17.18
N GLU A 340 -7.74 0.19 -17.87
CA GLU A 340 -7.90 0.28 -19.31
C GLU A 340 -6.77 1.05 -20.01
N MET A 341 -5.90 1.74 -19.25
CA MET A 341 -4.82 2.54 -19.82
C MET A 341 -3.52 2.41 -19.01
N GLN A 342 -2.40 2.39 -19.70
CA GLN A 342 -1.10 2.20 -19.06
C GLN A 342 -0.65 3.43 -18.25
N ASN A 343 -0.77 4.63 -18.81
CA ASN A 343 -0.45 5.93 -18.21
C ASN A 343 -0.76 7.08 -19.19
N GLY A 344 -0.69 8.32 -18.73
CA GLY A 344 -0.76 9.48 -19.61
C GLY A 344 -1.43 10.71 -19.02
N PRO A 345 -1.46 11.83 -19.79
CA PRO A 345 -1.95 13.12 -19.31
C PRO A 345 -3.43 13.12 -18.89
N SER A 346 -4.26 12.23 -19.45
CA SER A 346 -5.70 12.10 -19.11
C SER A 346 -5.91 11.69 -17.65
N MET A 347 -4.95 10.99 -17.05
CA MET A 347 -4.98 10.61 -15.63
C MET A 347 -4.50 11.71 -14.69
N MET A 348 -3.93 12.82 -15.22
CA MET A 348 -3.28 13.85 -14.40
C MET A 348 -4.23 14.94 -13.92
N ALA A 349 -4.03 15.39 -12.68
CA ALA A 349 -4.68 16.55 -12.07
C ALA A 349 -3.65 17.70 -11.94
N PHE A 350 -3.27 18.30 -13.05
CA PHE A 350 -2.18 19.28 -13.11
C PHE A 350 -2.38 20.52 -12.21
N THR A 351 -3.62 20.91 -11.93
CA THR A 351 -3.93 22.01 -11.01
C THR A 351 -4.11 21.54 -9.56
N ASN A 352 -4.34 20.25 -9.35
CA ASN A 352 -4.62 19.61 -8.07
C ASN A 352 -5.75 20.28 -7.25
N GLU A 353 -6.70 20.92 -7.92
CA GLU A 353 -7.86 21.54 -7.29
C GLU A 353 -8.78 20.47 -6.68
N LYS A 354 -9.07 20.62 -5.40
CA LYS A 354 -10.04 19.76 -4.70
C LYS A 354 -11.44 20.38 -4.91
N LYS A 355 -12.38 19.55 -5.35
CA LYS A 355 -13.77 19.93 -5.53
C LYS A 355 -14.68 19.04 -4.69
N THR A 356 -15.63 19.64 -4.03
CA THR A 356 -16.75 19.00 -3.34
C THR A 356 -18.01 19.76 -3.69
N GLY A 357 -19.08 19.03 -4.02
CA GLY A 357 -20.40 19.62 -4.20
C GLY A 357 -21.07 19.87 -2.83
N ASP A 358 -22.14 20.64 -2.86
CA ASP A 358 -22.95 20.96 -1.67
C ASP A 358 -23.98 19.82 -1.42
N ILE A 359 -23.44 18.60 -1.15
CA ILE A 359 -24.25 17.40 -0.96
C ILE A 359 -24.03 16.87 0.45
N THR A 360 -25.15 16.68 1.18
CA THR A 360 -25.16 15.97 2.47
C THR A 360 -25.77 14.59 2.28
N PRO A 361 -24.97 13.51 2.18
CA PRO A 361 -25.50 12.16 2.09
C PRO A 361 -26.33 11.79 3.32
N VAL A 362 -27.45 11.11 3.09
CA VAL A 362 -28.28 10.62 4.16
C VAL A 362 -27.62 9.42 4.82
N LEU A 363 -27.28 9.54 6.09
CA LEU A 363 -26.78 8.42 6.89
C LEU A 363 -27.98 7.59 7.36
N ARG A 364 -28.04 6.32 6.95
CA ARG A 364 -29.06 5.37 7.38
C ARG A 364 -28.44 4.39 8.35
N LYS A 365 -29.15 4.11 9.44
CA LYS A 365 -28.82 2.98 10.32
C LYS A 365 -29.43 1.72 9.73
N LYS A 366 -28.64 0.70 9.52
CA LYS A 366 -29.12 -0.60 9.10
C LYS A 366 -29.78 -1.30 10.27
N LYS A 367 -30.89 -1.95 10.00
CA LYS A 367 -31.54 -2.88 10.94
C LYS A 367 -31.55 -4.27 10.33
N GLU A 368 -31.33 -5.28 11.17
CA GLU A 368 -31.40 -6.67 10.77
C GLU A 368 -32.83 -7.18 10.99
N LYS A 369 -33.31 -7.93 10.02
CA LYS A 369 -34.65 -8.58 10.12
C LYS A 369 -34.58 -9.77 11.02
N ILE A 370 -35.52 -9.84 11.97
CA ILE A 370 -35.67 -10.94 12.90
C ILE A 370 -37.06 -11.56 12.81
N GLN A 371 -37.13 -12.84 13.08
CA GLN A 371 -38.37 -13.56 13.28
C GLN A 371 -38.54 -13.85 14.77
N GLY A 372 -39.77 -13.86 15.30
CA GLY A 372 -39.99 -14.14 16.69
C GLY A 372 -41.32 -14.86 16.96
N THR A 373 -41.35 -15.66 18.02
CA THR A 373 -42.54 -16.31 18.55
C THR A 373 -42.66 -15.97 20.02
N LEU A 374 -43.74 -15.27 20.39
CA LEU A 374 -44.08 -14.93 21.76
C LEU A 374 -45.16 -15.89 22.27
N ILE A 375 -44.88 -16.56 23.36
CA ILE A 375 -45.78 -17.57 23.99
C ILE A 375 -46.26 -17.05 25.32
N LEU A 376 -47.60 -16.95 25.49
CA LEU A 376 -48.24 -16.38 26.67
C LEU A 376 -49.44 -17.25 27.11
N PHE A 377 -49.22 -18.25 27.99
CA PHE A 377 -50.25 -19.09 28.55
C PHE A 377 -50.32 -18.95 30.07
N PRO A 378 -51.51 -18.85 30.68
CA PRO A 378 -51.65 -18.73 32.13
C PRO A 378 -50.97 -19.85 32.94
N GLY A 379 -50.33 -19.49 34.03
CA GLY A 379 -49.55 -20.42 34.85
C GLY A 379 -48.17 -20.81 34.30
N SER A 380 -47.80 -20.25 33.15
CA SER A 380 -46.49 -20.46 32.55
C SER A 380 -45.71 -19.13 32.44
N PRO A 381 -44.39 -19.16 32.37
CA PRO A 381 -43.63 -17.95 32.10
C PRO A 381 -43.92 -17.42 30.71
N ALA A 382 -43.78 -16.10 30.50
CA ALA A 382 -43.81 -15.52 29.19
C ALA A 382 -42.48 -15.87 28.48
N ILE A 383 -42.54 -16.49 27.31
CA ILE A 383 -41.39 -16.93 26.54
C ILE A 383 -41.37 -16.16 25.22
N LEU A 384 -40.23 -15.59 24.87
CA LEU A 384 -39.98 -15.03 23.56
C LEU A 384 -38.75 -15.71 22.93
N ASP A 385 -38.97 -16.41 21.84
CA ASP A 385 -37.92 -16.88 20.95
C ASP A 385 -37.73 -15.89 19.82
N VAL A 386 -36.48 -15.55 19.51
CA VAL A 386 -36.10 -14.68 18.39
C VAL A 386 -35.03 -15.34 17.56
N SER A 387 -35.06 -15.13 16.25
CA SER A 387 -34.02 -15.66 15.36
C SER A 387 -33.57 -14.66 14.31
N CYS A 388 -32.28 -14.71 13.96
CA CYS A 388 -31.67 -13.94 12.94
C CYS A 388 -30.67 -14.81 12.17
N ARG A 389 -30.79 -14.91 10.85
CA ARG A 389 -29.89 -15.71 10.00
C ARG A 389 -29.65 -17.15 10.49
N GLY A 390 -30.68 -17.77 11.05
CA GLY A 390 -30.63 -19.14 11.58
C GLY A 390 -30.00 -19.29 12.97
N ILE A 391 -29.59 -18.21 13.63
CA ILE A 391 -29.17 -18.20 15.03
C ILE A 391 -30.35 -17.80 15.90
N HIS A 392 -30.53 -18.46 17.05
CA HIS A 392 -31.63 -18.29 17.93
C HIS A 392 -31.19 -17.74 19.29
N GLY A 393 -32.02 -16.86 19.84
CA GLY A 393 -31.94 -16.41 21.24
C GLY A 393 -33.32 -16.49 21.91
N SER A 394 -33.38 -16.74 23.21
CA SER A 394 -34.63 -16.82 23.91
C SER A 394 -34.57 -16.19 25.28
N ALA A 395 -35.72 -15.76 25.77
CA ALA A 395 -35.90 -15.36 27.16
C ALA A 395 -37.22 -15.89 27.72
N SER A 396 -37.18 -16.26 29.00
CA SER A 396 -38.33 -16.77 29.75
C SER A 396 -38.42 -16.02 31.06
N LEU A 397 -39.50 -15.26 31.27
CA LEU A 397 -39.64 -14.37 32.41
C LEU A 397 -41.06 -14.27 32.93
N GLY A 398 -41.17 -14.18 34.25
CA GLY A 398 -42.43 -13.95 34.96
C GLY A 398 -43.44 -15.06 34.74
N GLU A 399 -44.60 -14.92 35.36
CA GLU A 399 -45.72 -15.83 35.18
C GLU A 399 -46.90 -15.08 34.57
N VAL A 400 -47.44 -15.63 33.49
CA VAL A 400 -48.64 -15.10 32.84
C VAL A 400 -49.85 -15.49 33.72
N GLN A 401 -50.65 -14.51 34.08
CA GLN A 401 -51.80 -14.70 34.98
C GLN A 401 -53.11 -14.68 34.19
N TYR A 402 -54.14 -15.26 34.74
CA TYR A 402 -55.52 -15.02 34.28
C TYR A 402 -55.91 -13.57 34.58
N ALA A 403 -56.57 -12.92 33.64
CA ALA A 403 -57.06 -11.56 33.80
C ALA A 403 -58.19 -11.52 34.82
N GLN A 404 -58.06 -10.69 35.84
CA GLN A 404 -59.11 -10.49 36.84
C GLN A 404 -60.20 -9.50 36.39
N ASN A 405 -59.84 -8.55 35.51
CA ASN A 405 -60.79 -7.51 35.03
C ASN A 405 -60.76 -7.46 33.47
N GLN A 406 -59.80 -6.79 32.88
CA GLN A 406 -59.68 -6.61 31.43
C GLN A 406 -58.53 -7.42 30.86
N PRO A 407 -58.77 -8.44 30.02
CA PRO A 407 -57.71 -9.18 29.33
C PRO A 407 -56.88 -8.29 28.43
N LEU A 408 -55.60 -8.67 28.19
CA LEU A 408 -54.79 -8.07 27.20
C LEU A 408 -55.16 -8.59 25.80
N THR A 409 -55.31 -7.69 24.84
CA THR A 409 -55.53 -8.06 23.43
C THR A 409 -54.23 -8.29 22.73
N GLU A 410 -54.24 -9.12 21.68
CA GLU A 410 -53.08 -9.38 20.86
C GLU A 410 -52.54 -8.07 20.24
N GLU A 411 -53.39 -7.16 19.76
CA GLU A 411 -52.96 -5.90 19.17
C GLU A 411 -52.16 -5.05 20.17
N ARG A 412 -52.56 -5.04 21.44
CA ARG A 412 -51.86 -4.28 22.49
C ARG A 412 -50.48 -4.88 22.80
N ILE A 413 -50.39 -6.20 22.83
CA ILE A 413 -49.14 -6.94 23.01
C ILE A 413 -48.25 -6.71 21.81
N ARG A 414 -48.75 -6.87 20.58
CA ARG A 414 -48.04 -6.67 19.33
C ARG A 414 -47.46 -5.27 19.24
N SER A 415 -48.29 -4.25 19.49
CA SER A 415 -47.85 -2.85 19.54
C SER A 415 -46.73 -2.57 20.55
N GLN A 416 -46.68 -3.35 21.65
CA GLN A 416 -45.58 -3.23 22.61
C GLN A 416 -44.32 -3.95 22.16
N MET A 417 -44.45 -5.11 21.54
CA MET A 417 -43.31 -5.89 21.02
C MET A 417 -42.69 -5.25 19.80
N GLU A 418 -43.44 -4.52 18.99
CA GLU A 418 -42.95 -3.77 17.81
C GLU A 418 -42.04 -2.58 18.15
N LYS A 419 -41.96 -2.18 19.42
CA LYS A 419 -41.11 -1.06 19.85
C LYS A 419 -39.61 -1.42 19.87
N LEU A 420 -39.04 -1.66 18.67
CA LEU A 420 -37.62 -1.97 18.47
C LEU A 420 -36.77 -0.72 18.11
N GLY A 421 -37.30 0.51 18.30
CA GLY A 421 -36.73 1.75 17.78
C GLY A 421 -35.22 1.99 18.08
N ASN A 422 -34.78 1.61 19.28
CA ASN A 422 -33.40 1.81 19.75
C ASN A 422 -32.50 0.57 19.57
N THR A 423 -33.01 -0.52 18.93
CA THR A 423 -32.25 -1.75 18.70
C THR A 423 -31.71 -1.79 17.29
N LYS A 424 -30.79 -2.74 17.02
CA LYS A 424 -30.25 -3.06 15.70
C LYS A 424 -31.21 -3.87 14.82
N TYR A 425 -32.41 -4.14 15.31
CA TYR A 425 -33.37 -5.09 14.72
C TYR A 425 -34.69 -4.45 14.31
N GLU A 426 -35.36 -5.10 13.36
CA GLU A 426 -36.72 -4.88 12.95
C GLU A 426 -37.42 -6.23 12.75
N TRP A 427 -38.73 -6.33 13.10
CA TRP A 427 -39.45 -7.54 12.84
C TRP A 427 -39.69 -7.78 11.36
N GLU A 428 -39.31 -8.96 10.88
CA GLU A 428 -39.78 -9.50 9.60
C GLU A 428 -41.09 -10.23 9.83
N ASN A 429 -41.19 -11.02 10.93
CA ASN A 429 -42.40 -11.68 11.38
C ASN A 429 -42.36 -11.78 12.90
N LEU A 430 -43.54 -11.60 13.53
CA LEU A 430 -43.78 -11.84 14.96
C LEU A 430 -45.05 -12.62 15.12
N GLU A 431 -44.95 -13.89 15.51
CA GLU A 431 -46.08 -14.75 15.88
C GLU A 431 -46.36 -14.59 17.36
N ILE A 432 -47.63 -14.47 17.72
CA ILE A 432 -48.06 -14.39 19.12
C ILE A 432 -49.02 -15.56 19.41
N GLN A 433 -48.60 -16.45 20.26
CA GLN A 433 -49.39 -17.59 20.75
C GLN A 433 -49.86 -17.29 22.17
N MET A 434 -51.15 -17.05 22.38
CA MET A 434 -51.69 -16.61 23.64
C MET A 434 -53.09 -17.17 23.91
N ASP A 435 -53.46 -17.26 25.20
CA ASP A 435 -54.83 -17.48 25.62
C ASP A 435 -55.63 -16.16 25.61
N GLU A 436 -56.95 -16.23 25.44
CA GLU A 436 -57.83 -15.04 25.35
C GLU A 436 -57.99 -14.29 26.69
N SER A 437 -57.73 -14.95 27.83
CA SER A 437 -57.99 -14.42 29.16
C SER A 437 -56.73 -14.14 29.98
N ILE A 438 -55.69 -13.56 29.35
CA ILE A 438 -54.42 -13.34 30.02
C ILE A 438 -54.20 -11.90 30.52
N PHE A 439 -53.35 -11.81 31.53
CA PHE A 439 -52.76 -10.59 32.03
C PHE A 439 -51.26 -10.78 32.26
N ILE A 440 -50.47 -9.84 31.77
CA ILE A 440 -49.03 -9.70 32.06
C ILE A 440 -48.68 -8.22 32.14
N PRO A 441 -47.86 -7.78 33.12
CA PRO A 441 -47.41 -6.38 33.17
C PRO A 441 -46.62 -5.96 31.91
N MET A 442 -46.90 -4.77 31.35
CA MET A 442 -46.17 -4.25 30.17
C MET A 442 -44.66 -4.14 30.41
N LYS A 443 -44.25 -3.89 31.67
CA LYS A 443 -42.84 -3.91 32.05
C LYS A 443 -42.20 -5.29 31.80
N MET A 444 -42.92 -6.35 32.05
CA MET A 444 -42.46 -7.73 31.86
C MET A 444 -42.31 -8.05 30.38
N LEU A 445 -43.25 -7.65 29.51
CA LEU A 445 -43.14 -7.82 28.06
C LEU A 445 -41.91 -7.09 27.50
N ASN A 446 -41.64 -5.87 28.00
CA ASN A 446 -40.44 -5.14 27.62
C ASN A 446 -39.15 -5.85 28.03
N GLU A 447 -39.15 -6.43 29.22
CA GLU A 447 -38.00 -7.14 29.78
C GLU A 447 -37.74 -8.46 29.04
N VAL A 448 -38.78 -9.27 28.76
CA VAL A 448 -38.65 -10.48 27.92
C VAL A 448 -38.07 -10.13 26.55
N ARG A 449 -38.58 -9.06 25.91
CA ARG A 449 -38.06 -8.61 24.63
C ARG A 449 -36.61 -8.21 24.72
N ARG A 450 -36.20 -7.42 25.72
CA ARG A 450 -34.83 -6.99 25.94
C ARG A 450 -33.89 -8.19 26.09
N GLN A 451 -34.24 -9.11 26.98
CA GLN A 451 -33.40 -10.29 27.27
C GLN A 451 -33.34 -11.28 26.09
N ALA A 452 -34.43 -11.47 25.35
CA ALA A 452 -34.38 -12.31 24.14
C ALA A 452 -33.46 -11.75 23.08
N LEU A 453 -33.46 -10.42 22.87
CA LEU A 453 -32.53 -9.76 21.92
C LEU A 453 -31.08 -9.80 22.42
N GLU A 454 -30.85 -9.64 23.73
CA GLU A 454 -29.50 -9.77 24.31
C GLU A 454 -28.98 -11.20 24.15
N SER A 455 -29.82 -12.22 24.45
CA SER A 455 -29.47 -13.63 24.23
C SER A 455 -29.15 -13.91 22.74
N LEU A 456 -29.90 -13.33 21.82
CA LEU A 456 -29.62 -13.45 20.39
C LEU A 456 -28.26 -12.82 20.02
N GLU A 457 -27.96 -11.61 20.54
CA GLU A 457 -26.66 -10.97 20.31
C GLU A 457 -25.49 -11.82 20.87
N GLU A 458 -25.66 -12.35 22.09
CA GLU A 458 -24.65 -13.23 22.71
C GLU A 458 -24.38 -14.49 21.86
N GLU A 459 -25.43 -15.17 21.38
CA GLU A 459 -25.28 -16.38 20.57
C GLU A 459 -24.68 -16.07 19.18
N ILE A 460 -25.01 -14.92 18.58
CA ILE A 460 -24.36 -14.45 17.35
C ILE A 460 -22.86 -14.25 17.59
N LEU A 461 -22.49 -13.50 18.62
CA LEU A 461 -21.11 -13.15 18.90
C LEU A 461 -20.26 -14.33 19.33
N LYS A 462 -20.82 -15.27 20.07
CA LYS A 462 -20.15 -16.49 20.53
C LYS A 462 -19.54 -17.30 19.40
N SER A 463 -20.15 -17.29 18.21
CA SER A 463 -19.65 -18.00 17.03
C SER A 463 -18.36 -17.40 16.45
N TYR A 464 -18.03 -16.16 16.78
CA TYR A 464 -16.84 -15.45 16.30
C TYR A 464 -15.70 -15.38 17.32
N ARG A 465 -16.01 -15.55 18.63
CA ARG A 465 -15.02 -15.48 19.72
C ARG A 465 -13.94 -16.55 19.55
N ARG A 466 -12.69 -16.19 19.87
CA ARG A 466 -11.56 -17.11 19.88
C ARG A 466 -10.95 -17.23 21.27
N GLU A 467 -10.37 -18.39 21.54
CA GLU A 467 -9.63 -18.60 22.78
C GLU A 467 -8.34 -17.80 22.80
N GLU A 468 -7.86 -17.50 24.00
CA GLU A 468 -6.58 -16.83 24.20
C GLU A 468 -5.44 -17.74 23.78
N VAL A 469 -4.44 -17.19 23.11
CA VAL A 469 -3.21 -17.86 22.71
C VAL A 469 -2.06 -17.38 23.57
N GLU A 470 -1.16 -18.27 23.93
CA GLU A 470 0.01 -17.90 24.72
C GLU A 470 1.05 -17.15 23.87
N LYS A 471 1.70 -16.16 24.49
CA LYS A 471 2.81 -15.43 23.87
C LYS A 471 4.04 -16.34 23.79
N ASN A 472 4.35 -16.89 22.63
CA ASN A 472 5.57 -17.63 22.40
C ASN A 472 6.79 -16.68 22.47
N SER A 473 7.49 -16.70 23.61
CA SER A 473 8.61 -15.79 23.92
C SER A 473 9.99 -16.34 23.50
N GLN A 474 10.13 -16.86 22.28
CA GLN A 474 11.43 -17.34 21.81
C GLN A 474 12.09 -16.34 20.83
N HIS A 475 12.35 -15.13 21.28
CA HIS A 475 13.26 -14.23 20.54
C HIS A 475 14.59 -14.16 21.25
N THR A 476 15.53 -14.98 20.84
CA THR A 476 16.93 -14.87 21.27
C THR A 476 17.59 -13.72 20.52
N ASN A 477 17.84 -12.61 21.21
CA ASN A 477 18.74 -11.55 20.72
C ASN A 477 20.12 -12.15 20.42
N LYS A 478 20.38 -12.51 19.19
CA LYS A 478 21.71 -12.92 18.72
C LYS A 478 22.55 -11.64 18.56
N LYS A 479 23.26 -11.25 19.60
CA LYS A 479 24.32 -10.25 19.51
C LYS A 479 25.52 -10.84 18.79
N ALA A 480 25.85 -10.33 17.64
CA ALA A 480 27.11 -10.63 16.97
C ALA A 480 28.14 -9.53 17.28
N ASP A 481 29.00 -9.78 18.24
CA ASP A 481 30.22 -8.99 18.50
C ASP A 481 31.36 -9.47 17.57
N LYS A 482 31.26 -9.18 16.27
CA LYS A 482 32.42 -9.36 15.37
C LYS A 482 32.69 -8.04 14.65
N ILE A 483 33.67 -7.31 15.17
CA ILE A 483 34.24 -6.16 14.43
C ILE A 483 35.07 -6.72 13.27
N GLN A 484 34.54 -6.59 12.08
CA GLN A 484 35.24 -6.90 10.84
C GLN A 484 36.14 -5.70 10.48
N LYS A 485 37.43 -5.89 10.40
CA LYS A 485 38.40 -4.77 10.22
C LYS A 485 38.30 -4.08 8.85
N THR A 486 37.88 -4.78 7.81
CA THR A 486 37.74 -4.23 6.46
C THR A 486 36.54 -4.86 5.79
N LEU A 487 35.55 -4.05 5.41
CA LEU A 487 34.34 -4.50 4.72
C LEU A 487 34.54 -4.47 3.21
N PRO A 488 34.14 -5.51 2.47
CA PRO A 488 34.20 -5.53 1.01
C PRO A 488 33.26 -4.48 0.40
N ILE A 489 33.70 -3.86 -0.70
CA ILE A 489 32.95 -2.84 -1.41
C ILE A 489 32.38 -3.41 -2.70
N TYR A 490 31.04 -3.29 -2.85
CA TYR A 490 30.30 -3.60 -4.06
C TYR A 490 29.86 -2.31 -4.75
N ILE A 491 29.64 -2.40 -6.07
CA ILE A 491 29.18 -1.27 -6.88
C ILE A 491 27.92 -1.68 -7.65
N SER A 492 26.88 -0.88 -7.61
CA SER A 492 25.76 -1.00 -8.54
C SER A 492 25.78 0.12 -9.58
N CYS A 493 25.59 -0.22 -10.87
CA CYS A 493 25.56 0.73 -11.98
C CYS A 493 24.27 0.59 -12.78
N GLU A 494 23.56 1.71 -12.97
CA GLU A 494 22.36 1.77 -13.82
C GLU A 494 22.72 2.01 -15.31
N GLU A 495 23.94 2.49 -15.62
CA GLU A 495 24.39 2.81 -16.98
C GLU A 495 25.62 1.99 -17.34
N LYS A 496 25.60 1.37 -18.54
CA LYS A 496 26.70 0.57 -19.10
C LYS A 496 28.03 1.35 -19.17
N SER A 497 27.97 2.63 -19.57
CA SER A 497 29.16 3.49 -19.66
C SER A 497 29.84 3.69 -18.29
N THR A 498 29.08 3.80 -17.22
CA THR A 498 29.58 3.90 -15.84
C THR A 498 30.18 2.58 -15.39
N ALA A 499 29.54 1.45 -15.69
CA ALA A 499 30.08 0.13 -15.41
C ALA A 499 31.45 -0.08 -16.09
N LEU A 500 31.56 0.24 -17.38
CA LEU A 500 32.79 0.14 -18.14
C LEU A 500 33.93 1.05 -17.61
N ALA A 501 33.61 2.17 -16.97
CA ALA A 501 34.59 3.04 -16.33
C ALA A 501 35.11 2.51 -15.00
N LEU A 502 34.30 1.69 -14.30
CA LEU A 502 34.57 1.23 -12.91
C LEU A 502 35.09 -0.20 -12.82
N TYR A 503 34.68 -1.14 -13.67
CA TYR A 503 34.95 -2.57 -13.50
C TYR A 503 36.43 -2.96 -13.49
N LYS A 504 37.33 -2.09 -13.98
CA LYS A 504 38.80 -2.29 -13.93
C LYS A 504 39.47 -1.68 -12.71
N ARG A 505 38.72 -1.05 -11.80
CA ARG A 505 39.32 -0.39 -10.62
C ARG A 505 39.60 -1.39 -9.52
N GLU A 506 40.69 -1.19 -8.82
CA GLU A 506 41.12 -2.03 -7.69
C GLU A 506 40.25 -1.80 -6.46
N GLY A 507 40.06 -2.85 -5.64
CA GLY A 507 39.32 -2.78 -4.38
C GLY A 507 37.79 -3.00 -4.53
N ILE A 508 37.28 -3.32 -5.73
CA ILE A 508 35.92 -3.70 -5.96
C ILE A 508 35.78 -5.22 -5.76
N GLN A 509 34.97 -5.64 -4.81
CA GLN A 509 34.67 -7.06 -4.56
C GLN A 509 33.69 -7.63 -5.59
N GLY A 510 32.68 -6.87 -5.98
CA GLY A 510 31.71 -7.28 -6.97
C GLY A 510 30.86 -6.15 -7.51
N MET A 511 30.09 -6.45 -8.55
CA MET A 511 29.24 -5.48 -9.25
C MET A 511 27.83 -5.98 -9.48
N TYR A 512 26.88 -5.09 -9.31
CA TYR A 512 25.46 -5.28 -9.68
C TYR A 512 25.20 -4.50 -10.98
N LEU A 513 24.89 -5.20 -12.04
CA LEU A 513 24.79 -4.68 -13.40
C LEU A 513 23.45 -5.06 -14.05
N ASN A 514 22.91 -4.19 -14.91
CA ASN A 514 21.78 -4.56 -15.77
C ASN A 514 22.24 -5.41 -16.97
N GLY A 515 21.32 -5.90 -17.79
CA GLY A 515 21.60 -6.90 -18.83
C GLY A 515 22.68 -6.50 -19.83
N ASP A 516 22.66 -5.27 -20.37
CA ASP A 516 23.62 -4.79 -21.35
C ASP A 516 25.01 -4.51 -20.77
N ALA A 517 25.07 -4.11 -19.52
CA ALA A 517 26.32 -3.94 -18.78
C ALA A 517 26.90 -5.29 -18.33
N MET A 518 26.04 -6.24 -17.93
CA MET A 518 26.44 -7.61 -17.58
C MET A 518 27.14 -8.27 -18.77
N GLU A 519 26.53 -8.26 -19.95
CA GLU A 519 27.13 -8.85 -21.16
C GLU A 519 28.50 -8.25 -21.50
N ALA A 520 28.65 -6.95 -21.26
CA ALA A 520 29.91 -6.25 -21.59
C ALA A 520 31.03 -6.44 -20.56
N CYS A 521 30.74 -6.80 -19.33
CA CYS A 521 31.71 -6.81 -18.22
C CYS A 521 31.95 -8.20 -17.58
N LEU A 522 31.12 -9.19 -17.87
CA LEU A 522 31.08 -10.46 -17.14
C LEU A 522 32.43 -11.21 -17.18
N ASP A 523 32.90 -11.54 -18.38
CA ASP A 523 34.07 -12.43 -18.51
C ASP A 523 35.36 -11.82 -17.92
N GLU A 524 35.55 -10.52 -18.13
CA GLU A 524 36.72 -9.85 -17.54
C GLU A 524 36.54 -9.62 -16.04
N GLY A 525 35.33 -9.35 -15.56
CA GLY A 525 35.03 -9.24 -14.13
C GLY A 525 35.31 -10.55 -13.40
N VAL A 526 34.81 -11.67 -13.93
CA VAL A 526 35.07 -13.01 -13.38
C VAL A 526 36.54 -13.37 -13.42
N SER A 527 37.26 -13.08 -14.51
CA SER A 527 38.70 -13.34 -14.62
C SER A 527 39.55 -12.58 -13.59
N ARG A 528 39.03 -11.46 -13.07
CA ARG A 528 39.62 -10.66 -11.98
C ARG A 528 39.19 -11.13 -10.58
N GLY A 529 38.37 -12.18 -10.47
CA GLY A 529 37.85 -12.68 -9.21
C GLY A 529 36.71 -11.84 -8.61
N MET A 530 36.04 -11.02 -9.42
CA MET A 530 34.91 -10.20 -8.96
C MET A 530 33.62 -11.01 -8.96
N GLU A 531 32.79 -10.77 -7.97
CA GLU A 531 31.42 -11.27 -7.92
C GLU A 531 30.50 -10.43 -8.83
N MET A 532 29.82 -11.09 -9.78
CA MET A 532 29.01 -10.40 -10.79
C MET A 532 27.53 -10.74 -10.59
N TYR A 533 26.69 -9.73 -10.35
CA TYR A 533 25.28 -9.87 -10.06
C TYR A 533 24.41 -9.15 -11.09
N LEU A 534 23.38 -9.82 -11.60
CA LEU A 534 22.38 -9.21 -12.46
C LEU A 534 21.41 -8.35 -11.64
N SER A 535 21.36 -7.06 -11.88
CA SER A 535 20.35 -6.16 -11.31
C SER A 535 19.02 -6.32 -12.04
N LEU A 536 18.00 -6.83 -11.34
CA LEU A 536 16.66 -7.00 -11.89
C LEU A 536 15.88 -5.67 -11.82
N PRO A 537 14.85 -5.48 -12.68
CA PRO A 537 14.02 -4.28 -12.67
C PRO A 537 13.42 -3.97 -11.30
N HIS A 538 13.21 -2.69 -10.99
CA HIS A 538 12.52 -2.28 -9.76
C HIS A 538 11.10 -2.80 -9.70
N ILE A 539 10.42 -2.87 -10.84
CA ILE A 539 9.06 -3.39 -10.97
C ILE A 539 9.05 -4.40 -12.11
N MET A 540 8.47 -5.55 -11.86
CA MET A 540 8.12 -6.56 -12.85
C MET A 540 6.62 -6.57 -13.05
N ARG A 541 6.17 -6.39 -14.30
CA ARG A 541 4.77 -6.50 -14.73
C ARG A 541 4.73 -7.20 -16.08
N GLY A 542 3.62 -7.87 -16.37
CA GLY A 542 3.49 -8.62 -17.61
C GLY A 542 4.23 -9.95 -17.57
N GLU A 543 4.66 -10.43 -18.73
CA GLU A 543 5.32 -11.72 -18.87
C GLU A 543 6.83 -11.60 -18.68
N PHE A 544 7.40 -12.60 -18.00
CA PHE A 544 8.85 -12.72 -17.91
C PHE A 544 9.40 -13.08 -19.31
N PRO A 545 10.45 -12.38 -19.82
CA PRO A 545 10.94 -12.64 -21.16
C PRO A 545 11.41 -14.09 -21.33
N GLU A 546 10.85 -14.83 -22.29
CA GLU A 546 11.21 -16.23 -22.54
C GLU A 546 12.72 -16.45 -22.73
N ASN A 547 13.35 -15.55 -23.47
CA ASN A 547 14.81 -15.64 -23.75
C ASN A 547 15.67 -15.30 -22.54
N LEU A 548 15.12 -14.68 -21.50
CA LEU A 548 15.91 -14.21 -20.36
C LEU A 548 16.38 -15.38 -19.48
N LEU A 549 15.59 -16.42 -19.28
CA LEU A 549 16.04 -17.59 -18.52
C LEU A 549 17.22 -18.29 -19.19
N ALA A 550 17.15 -18.51 -20.49
CA ALA A 550 18.27 -19.07 -21.24
C ALA A 550 19.54 -18.16 -21.21
N GLN A 551 19.34 -16.85 -21.21
CA GLN A 551 20.44 -15.90 -21.08
C GLN A 551 21.03 -15.91 -19.67
N ILE A 552 20.19 -16.04 -18.65
CA ILE A 552 20.61 -16.20 -17.25
C ILE A 552 21.45 -17.47 -17.08
N ASP A 553 21.00 -18.59 -17.62
CA ASP A 553 21.75 -19.86 -17.59
C ASP A 553 23.13 -19.69 -18.25
N ASN A 554 23.19 -19.06 -19.42
CA ASN A 554 24.45 -18.76 -20.09
C ASN A 554 25.38 -17.87 -19.23
N TRP A 555 24.86 -16.83 -18.55
CA TRP A 555 25.66 -16.00 -17.67
C TRP A 555 26.12 -16.74 -16.41
N LEU A 556 25.29 -17.63 -15.86
CA LEU A 556 25.68 -18.48 -14.72
C LEU A 556 26.80 -19.44 -15.09
N ASP A 557 26.76 -20.04 -16.27
CA ASP A 557 27.82 -20.92 -16.81
C ASP A 557 29.14 -20.16 -17.03
N ARG A 558 29.04 -18.87 -17.38
CA ARG A 558 30.20 -17.96 -17.52
C ARG A 558 30.70 -17.37 -16.20
N GLY A 559 30.10 -17.77 -15.06
CA GLY A 559 30.55 -17.40 -13.71
C GLY A 559 29.79 -16.22 -13.07
N MET A 560 28.59 -15.87 -13.56
CA MET A 560 27.73 -14.91 -12.84
C MET A 560 27.39 -15.45 -11.44
N THR A 561 27.50 -14.62 -10.42
CA THR A 561 27.34 -15.02 -9.02
C THR A 561 25.86 -15.10 -8.63
N GLY A 562 25.03 -14.13 -9.05
CA GLY A 562 23.62 -14.09 -8.64
C GLY A 562 22.87 -12.85 -9.10
N PHE A 563 21.88 -12.43 -8.29
CA PHE A 563 20.88 -11.43 -8.66
C PHE A 563 20.70 -10.37 -7.58
N LEU A 564 20.47 -9.11 -7.96
CA LEU A 564 19.93 -8.08 -7.10
C LEU A 564 18.42 -7.98 -7.33
N VAL A 565 17.63 -8.40 -6.34
CA VAL A 565 16.17 -8.52 -6.41
C VAL A 565 15.50 -7.33 -5.73
N ARG A 566 14.52 -6.71 -6.39
CA ARG A 566 13.87 -5.46 -5.98
C ARG A 566 12.35 -5.55 -5.78
N ASN A 567 11.73 -6.69 -6.11
CA ASN A 567 10.28 -6.90 -5.99
C ASN A 567 9.94 -8.39 -5.80
N LEU A 568 8.75 -8.66 -5.27
CA LEU A 568 8.28 -10.02 -4.95
C LEU A 568 8.12 -10.89 -6.21
N GLU A 569 7.68 -10.32 -7.33
CA GLU A 569 7.44 -11.06 -8.57
C GLU A 569 8.73 -11.69 -9.10
N THR A 570 9.81 -10.90 -9.23
CA THR A 570 11.10 -11.44 -9.69
C THR A 570 11.71 -12.41 -8.69
N PHE A 571 11.53 -12.21 -7.38
CA PHE A 571 11.97 -13.17 -6.39
C PHE A 571 11.27 -14.52 -6.54
N ALA A 572 9.93 -14.50 -6.67
CA ALA A 572 9.14 -15.73 -6.82
C ALA A 572 9.50 -16.52 -8.07
N ILE A 573 9.73 -15.82 -9.20
CA ILE A 573 10.21 -16.45 -10.44
C ILE A 573 11.56 -17.14 -10.24
N LEU A 574 12.54 -16.45 -9.63
CA LEU A 574 13.86 -17.02 -9.36
C LEU A 574 13.79 -18.19 -8.36
N LYS A 575 12.97 -18.08 -7.33
CA LYS A 575 12.75 -19.17 -6.36
C LYS A 575 12.18 -20.41 -7.04
N LYS A 576 11.20 -20.25 -7.92
CA LYS A 576 10.62 -21.32 -8.72
C LYS A 576 11.64 -21.99 -9.65
N ALA A 577 12.61 -21.20 -10.14
CA ALA A 577 13.76 -21.71 -10.93
C ALA A 577 14.87 -22.32 -10.08
N GLY A 578 14.73 -22.43 -8.74
CA GLY A 578 15.76 -22.98 -7.84
C GLY A 578 16.94 -22.03 -7.57
N LEU A 579 16.80 -20.72 -7.83
CA LEU A 579 17.86 -19.73 -7.76
C LEU A 579 17.77 -18.82 -6.52
N ALA A 580 16.95 -19.15 -5.52
CA ALA A 580 16.75 -18.33 -4.32
C ALA A 580 18.08 -18.03 -3.57
N GLU A 581 18.98 -19.03 -3.47
CA GLU A 581 20.28 -18.92 -2.79
C GLU A 581 21.26 -17.97 -3.51
N LYS A 582 20.96 -17.56 -4.74
CA LYS A 582 21.74 -16.58 -5.51
C LYS A 582 21.15 -15.16 -5.43
N CYS A 583 20.07 -14.95 -4.67
CA CYS A 583 19.40 -13.66 -4.56
C CYS A 583 19.98 -12.78 -3.46
N VAL A 584 20.30 -11.53 -3.79
CA VAL A 584 20.56 -10.43 -2.86
C VAL A 584 19.34 -9.51 -2.88
N LEU A 585 18.70 -9.27 -1.75
CA LEU A 585 17.53 -8.41 -1.66
C LEU A 585 17.95 -6.93 -1.58
N ASP A 586 17.40 -6.09 -2.43
CA ASP A 586 17.62 -4.64 -2.36
C ASP A 586 16.75 -4.01 -1.24
N HIS A 587 17.06 -2.77 -0.85
CA HIS A 587 16.37 -2.02 0.21
C HIS A 587 14.85 -1.91 0.03
N SER A 588 14.35 -2.02 -1.21
CA SER A 588 12.92 -2.02 -1.54
C SER A 588 12.16 -3.27 -1.08
N MET A 589 12.87 -4.33 -0.67
CA MET A 589 12.28 -5.56 -0.10
C MET A 589 12.03 -5.46 1.42
N TYR A 590 12.33 -4.32 2.03
CA TYR A 590 11.95 -3.91 3.39
C TYR A 590 12.25 -4.89 4.51
N THR A 591 13.52 -5.23 4.70
CA THR A 591 13.98 -6.01 5.86
C THR A 591 14.16 -5.12 7.10
N TRP A 592 13.08 -4.51 7.61
CA TRP A 592 13.14 -3.48 8.66
C TRP A 592 13.44 -4.02 10.05
N ASN A 593 13.08 -5.27 10.32
CA ASN A 593 13.18 -5.93 11.61
C ASN A 593 13.76 -7.33 11.47
N ASP A 594 14.13 -7.94 12.59
CA ASP A 594 14.76 -9.25 12.61
C ASP A 594 13.82 -10.35 12.12
N GLU A 595 12.52 -10.24 12.36
CA GLU A 595 11.54 -11.19 11.85
C GLU A 595 11.42 -11.16 10.32
N ALA A 596 11.55 -9.97 9.70
CA ALA A 596 11.63 -9.87 8.25
C ALA A 596 12.95 -10.45 7.71
N VAL A 597 14.06 -10.28 8.44
CA VAL A 597 15.34 -10.93 8.10
C VAL A 597 15.21 -12.44 8.19
N ASP A 598 14.67 -12.97 9.29
CA ASP A 598 14.45 -14.40 9.50
C ASP A 598 13.49 -15.00 8.48
N PHE A 599 12.43 -14.27 8.13
CA PHE A 599 11.54 -14.68 7.04
C PHE A 599 12.31 -14.93 5.74
N TRP A 600 13.19 -14.00 5.35
CA TRP A 600 13.97 -14.11 4.13
C TRP A 600 15.10 -15.14 4.21
N ILE A 601 15.72 -15.32 5.38
CA ILE A 601 16.66 -16.43 5.62
C ILE A 601 15.94 -17.78 5.42
N GLY A 602 14.72 -17.91 5.90
CA GLY A 602 13.85 -19.09 5.65
C GLY A 602 13.51 -19.31 4.17
N GLN A 603 13.61 -18.27 3.33
CA GLN A 603 13.50 -18.37 1.87
C GLN A 603 14.85 -18.64 1.18
N HIS A 604 15.92 -18.86 1.93
CA HIS A 604 17.28 -19.16 1.44
C HIS A 604 17.93 -18.05 0.62
N VAL A 605 17.65 -16.77 0.90
CA VAL A 605 18.31 -15.67 0.21
C VAL A 605 19.77 -15.49 0.71
N MET A 606 20.66 -15.09 -0.20
CA MET A 606 22.08 -14.92 0.08
C MET A 606 22.35 -13.76 1.05
N ARG A 607 21.81 -12.59 0.77
CA ARG A 607 22.01 -11.33 1.51
C ARG A 607 20.78 -10.44 1.40
N ASN A 608 20.70 -9.43 2.27
CA ASN A 608 19.73 -8.35 2.16
C ASN A 608 20.43 -6.98 2.27
N THR A 609 19.77 -5.91 1.85
CA THR A 609 20.25 -4.54 1.98
C THR A 609 19.60 -3.87 3.19
N VAL A 610 20.40 -3.19 4.01
CA VAL A 610 19.93 -2.41 5.16
C VAL A 610 18.91 -1.37 4.71
N PRO A 611 17.75 -1.24 5.37
CA PRO A 611 16.73 -0.25 5.03
C PRO A 611 17.22 1.20 5.12
N LEU A 612 16.85 2.02 4.13
CA LEU A 612 17.29 3.42 4.02
C LEU A 612 16.62 4.37 5.04
N GLU A 613 15.57 3.95 5.70
CA GLU A 613 14.77 4.78 6.62
C GLU A 613 15.08 4.52 8.09
N LEU A 614 15.98 3.59 8.42
CA LEU A 614 16.44 3.35 9.78
C LEU A 614 17.64 4.25 10.13
N ASN A 615 17.71 4.68 11.40
CA ASN A 615 18.88 5.39 11.92
C ASN A 615 19.94 4.42 12.43
N GLU A 616 21.14 4.96 12.73
CA GLU A 616 22.29 4.19 13.26
C GLU A 616 21.91 3.33 14.46
N GLY A 617 21.17 3.87 15.43
CA GLY A 617 20.75 3.15 16.62
C GLY A 617 19.80 1.99 16.32
N GLU A 618 18.85 2.19 15.42
CA GLU A 618 17.90 1.17 14.97
C GLU A 618 18.61 0.05 14.18
N ILE A 619 19.53 0.42 13.29
CA ILE A 619 20.37 -0.55 12.55
C ILE A 619 21.23 -1.37 13.50
N ARG A 620 21.82 -0.75 14.53
CA ARG A 620 22.65 -1.44 15.53
C ARG A 620 21.89 -2.51 16.32
N HIS A 621 20.57 -2.34 16.48
CA HIS A 621 19.71 -3.29 17.19
C HIS A 621 19.00 -4.28 16.26
N ARG A 622 19.41 -4.34 14.99
CA ARG A 622 18.92 -5.28 13.97
C ARG A 622 20.00 -6.32 13.65
N ASP A 623 19.62 -7.53 13.28
CA ASP A 623 20.56 -8.54 12.76
C ASP A 623 21.07 -8.10 11.39
N ASN A 624 22.37 -7.77 11.31
CA ASN A 624 23.03 -7.28 10.11
C ASN A 624 24.08 -8.24 9.55
N GLN A 625 24.21 -9.46 10.09
CA GLN A 625 25.31 -10.39 9.72
C GLN A 625 25.36 -10.69 8.22
N ASN A 626 24.19 -10.79 7.58
CA ASN A 626 24.05 -11.01 6.14
C ASN A 626 23.49 -9.76 5.42
N SER A 627 23.78 -8.57 5.93
CA SER A 627 23.27 -7.34 5.36
C SER A 627 24.36 -6.51 4.71
N GLU A 628 24.06 -6.02 3.51
CA GLU A 628 24.84 -5.03 2.78
C GLU A 628 24.33 -3.63 3.08
N MET A 629 25.23 -2.67 3.31
CA MET A 629 24.87 -1.29 3.58
C MET A 629 25.17 -0.38 2.41
N LEU A 630 24.16 0.36 1.94
CA LEU A 630 24.38 1.42 0.98
C LEU A 630 25.09 2.59 1.66
N ILE A 631 26.24 3.00 1.11
CA ILE A 631 27.04 4.11 1.65
C ILE A 631 27.13 5.31 0.70
N TYR A 632 26.73 5.15 -0.56
CA TYR A 632 26.65 6.23 -1.55
C TYR A 632 25.57 5.96 -2.60
N GLY A 633 24.87 7.01 -3.06
CA GLY A 633 24.06 7.03 -4.27
C GLY A 633 22.99 8.14 -4.30
N TYR A 634 22.51 8.48 -5.51
CA TYR A 634 21.26 9.21 -5.64
C TYR A 634 20.11 8.26 -5.37
N LEU A 635 19.47 8.44 -4.22
CA LEU A 635 18.39 7.52 -3.77
C LEU A 635 17.17 7.63 -4.68
N PRO A 636 16.57 6.51 -5.10
CA PRO A 636 15.26 6.51 -5.74
C PRO A 636 14.19 6.93 -4.73
N LEU A 637 13.61 8.12 -4.93
CA LEU A 637 12.54 8.64 -4.07
C LEU A 637 11.19 8.06 -4.43
N MET A 638 10.99 7.67 -5.70
CA MET A 638 9.71 7.21 -6.23
C MET A 638 9.90 6.29 -7.42
N ILE A 639 9.19 5.17 -7.44
CA ILE A 639 9.03 4.33 -8.62
C ILE A 639 7.57 4.46 -9.08
N SER A 640 7.32 4.83 -10.33
CA SER A 640 5.97 5.14 -10.82
C SER A 640 5.67 4.55 -12.19
N ALA A 641 4.46 4.02 -12.36
CA ALA A 641 3.95 3.63 -13.67
C ALA A 641 3.63 4.85 -14.57
N GLN A 642 3.49 6.04 -13.98
CA GLN A 642 3.38 7.28 -14.74
C GLN A 642 4.74 7.71 -15.30
N CYS A 643 4.71 8.40 -16.42
CA CYS A 643 5.91 8.93 -17.06
C CYS A 643 5.83 10.47 -17.09
N VAL A 644 6.74 11.14 -16.37
CA VAL A 644 6.80 12.62 -16.33
C VAL A 644 7.01 13.17 -17.76
N HIS A 645 7.92 12.56 -18.53
CA HIS A 645 8.18 12.97 -19.91
C HIS A 645 6.91 12.86 -20.79
N LYS A 646 6.22 11.72 -20.75
CA LYS A 646 4.99 11.49 -21.51
C LYS A 646 3.89 12.49 -21.12
N ASN A 647 3.75 12.76 -19.82
CA ASN A 647 2.70 13.64 -19.30
C ASN A 647 2.90 15.11 -19.68
N VAL A 648 4.14 15.57 -19.86
CA VAL A 648 4.49 16.98 -20.09
C VAL A 648 4.91 17.23 -21.55
N TYR A 649 5.67 16.32 -22.15
CA TYR A 649 6.30 16.52 -23.47
C TYR A 649 5.80 15.54 -24.55
N GLY A 650 5.02 14.52 -24.18
CA GLY A 650 4.60 13.42 -25.05
C GLY A 650 5.60 12.26 -25.03
N CYS A 651 5.14 11.07 -25.51
CA CYS A 651 5.99 9.87 -25.55
C CYS A 651 6.77 9.77 -26.86
N ASN A 652 8.08 9.55 -26.79
CA ASN A 652 8.94 9.28 -27.93
C ASN A 652 9.58 7.88 -27.90
N HIS A 653 9.18 7.04 -26.93
CA HIS A 653 9.69 5.67 -26.68
C HIS A 653 11.22 5.59 -26.46
N LYS A 654 11.82 6.69 -25.99
CA LYS A 654 13.25 6.74 -25.65
C LYS A 654 13.42 6.95 -24.14
N GLU A 655 14.53 6.46 -23.61
CA GLU A 655 14.95 6.76 -22.25
C GLU A 655 15.37 8.23 -22.17
N GLU A 656 14.49 9.05 -21.62
CA GLU A 656 14.69 10.49 -21.47
C GLU A 656 14.75 10.85 -19.98
N TRP A 657 15.45 11.93 -19.69
CA TRP A 657 15.60 12.45 -18.35
C TRP A 657 14.93 13.81 -18.26
N VAL A 658 14.09 13.98 -17.24
CA VAL A 658 13.39 15.24 -16.98
C VAL A 658 13.87 15.80 -15.65
N THR A 659 14.29 17.05 -15.64
CA THR A 659 14.55 17.80 -14.41
C THR A 659 13.27 18.41 -13.90
N MET A 660 12.96 18.17 -12.61
CA MET A 660 11.85 18.79 -11.89
C MET A 660 12.43 19.70 -10.81
N LYS A 661 12.00 20.94 -10.76
CA LYS A 661 12.45 21.93 -9.79
C LYS A 661 11.32 22.31 -8.86
N ASP A 662 11.54 22.20 -7.56
CA ASP A 662 10.55 22.59 -6.55
C ASP A 662 10.66 24.09 -6.18
N ARG A 663 9.75 24.56 -5.33
CA ARG A 663 9.69 25.94 -4.81
C ARG A 663 10.93 26.39 -4.02
N TYR A 664 11.80 25.46 -3.66
CA TYR A 664 13.07 25.73 -2.95
C TYR A 664 14.27 25.64 -3.88
N ASP A 665 14.05 25.67 -5.19
CA ASP A 665 15.09 25.54 -6.21
C ASP A 665 15.86 24.20 -6.14
N LYS A 666 15.26 23.15 -5.57
CA LYS A 666 15.83 21.79 -5.56
C LYS A 666 15.47 21.07 -6.85
N GLU A 667 16.48 20.52 -7.50
CA GLU A 667 16.34 19.83 -8.78
C GLU A 667 16.33 18.30 -8.57
N PHE A 668 15.23 17.66 -8.96
CA PHE A 668 15.05 16.22 -8.95
C PHE A 668 15.15 15.70 -10.38
N THR A 669 15.80 14.56 -10.56
CA THR A 669 15.89 13.92 -11.88
C THR A 669 14.86 12.80 -11.98
N ALA A 670 13.95 12.88 -12.95
CA ALA A 670 13.06 11.80 -13.33
C ALA A 670 13.62 11.08 -14.55
N LYS A 671 13.95 9.79 -14.41
CA LYS A 671 14.46 8.92 -15.47
C LYS A 671 13.32 8.08 -16.03
N CYS A 672 13.12 8.10 -17.34
CA CYS A 672 12.23 7.17 -18.03
C CYS A 672 12.94 5.84 -18.24
N VAL A 673 12.39 4.74 -17.74
CA VAL A 673 12.86 3.37 -17.97
C VAL A 673 11.93 2.73 -18.99
N CYS A 674 12.27 2.90 -20.28
CA CYS A 674 11.45 2.41 -21.39
C CYS A 674 11.73 0.93 -21.72
N ASN A 675 12.94 0.45 -21.41
CA ASN A 675 13.34 -0.95 -21.47
C ASN A 675 13.83 -1.40 -20.09
N PRO A 676 12.95 -1.92 -19.22
CA PRO A 676 13.31 -2.31 -17.85
C PRO A 676 14.41 -3.39 -17.76
N TRP A 677 14.51 -4.26 -18.77
CA TRP A 677 15.51 -5.34 -18.81
C TRP A 677 16.86 -4.91 -19.37
N LYS A 678 16.88 -3.80 -20.12
CA LYS A 678 18.07 -3.31 -20.84
C LYS A 678 18.80 -4.43 -21.60
N MET A 679 18.05 -5.18 -22.37
CA MET A 679 18.54 -6.26 -23.22
C MET A 679 18.11 -6.03 -24.66
N GLU A 680 19.01 -6.31 -25.63
CA GLU A 680 18.69 -6.32 -27.04
C GLU A 680 17.73 -7.46 -27.35
N ASN A 681 16.75 -7.23 -28.22
CA ASN A 681 15.78 -8.23 -28.70
C ASN A 681 14.77 -8.79 -27.65
N THR A 682 14.55 -8.12 -26.54
CA THR A 682 13.39 -8.43 -25.70
C THR A 682 12.14 -7.85 -26.34
N ASN A 683 11.38 -8.65 -27.11
CA ASN A 683 10.08 -8.27 -27.67
C ASN A 683 8.96 -8.17 -26.60
N SER A 684 9.31 -8.22 -25.32
CA SER A 684 8.34 -8.15 -24.26
C SER A 684 7.78 -6.73 -24.15
N ARG A 685 6.47 -6.60 -24.26
CA ARG A 685 5.71 -5.38 -23.95
C ARG A 685 5.65 -5.13 -22.43
N ILE A 686 6.85 -5.12 -21.79
CA ILE A 686 6.91 -4.82 -20.36
C ILE A 686 6.56 -3.34 -20.18
N PRO A 687 5.61 -3.01 -19.32
CA PRO A 687 5.25 -1.63 -19.08
C PRO A 687 6.44 -0.83 -18.57
N CYS A 688 6.74 0.29 -19.24
CA CYS A 688 7.75 1.24 -18.79
C CYS A 688 7.35 1.87 -17.44
N TYR A 689 8.36 2.34 -16.69
CA TYR A 689 8.16 3.09 -15.45
C TYR A 689 9.13 4.25 -15.32
N ASN A 690 8.88 5.17 -14.38
CA ASN A 690 9.80 6.25 -14.05
C ASN A 690 10.43 6.03 -12.68
N ILE A 691 11.69 6.48 -12.55
CA ILE A 691 12.37 6.60 -11.27
C ILE A 691 12.64 8.09 -11.04
N ILE A 692 12.22 8.61 -9.89
CA ILE A 692 12.54 9.97 -9.46
C ILE A 692 13.65 9.88 -8.43
N TYR A 693 14.81 10.48 -8.74
CA TYR A 693 15.98 10.49 -7.87
C TYR A 693 16.03 11.73 -6.99
N ASN A 694 16.68 11.61 -5.83
CA ASN A 694 16.90 12.74 -4.92
C ASN A 694 17.75 13.84 -5.58
N SER A 695 17.56 15.07 -5.13
CA SER A 695 18.31 16.24 -5.61
C SER A 695 19.76 16.28 -5.13
N ILE A 696 20.08 15.59 -4.04
CA ILE A 696 21.41 15.53 -3.43
C ILE A 696 21.75 14.06 -3.18
N PRO A 697 22.98 13.60 -3.54
CA PRO A 697 23.37 12.22 -3.28
C PRO A 697 23.47 11.94 -1.79
N TYR A 698 23.03 10.75 -1.40
CA TYR A 698 23.30 10.17 -0.10
C TYR A 698 24.77 9.78 0.00
N GLY A 699 25.42 10.03 1.14
CA GLY A 699 26.81 9.63 1.32
C GLY A 699 27.26 9.61 2.77
N LEU A 700 27.83 8.48 3.19
CA LEU A 700 28.32 8.22 4.54
C LEU A 700 29.87 8.22 4.60
N LEU A 701 30.49 9.15 3.88
CA LEU A 701 31.94 9.20 3.76
C LEU A 701 32.69 9.46 5.09
N LYS A 702 32.03 10.13 6.04
CA LYS A 702 32.62 10.48 7.37
C LYS A 702 32.18 9.53 8.50
N GLU A 703 31.30 8.60 8.20
CA GLU A 703 30.65 7.74 9.17
C GLU A 703 31.28 6.34 9.28
N LYS A 704 32.49 6.11 8.70
CA LYS A 704 33.19 4.81 8.68
C LYS A 704 33.21 4.16 10.06
N SER A 705 33.65 4.88 11.08
CA SER A 705 33.79 4.34 12.45
C SER A 705 32.45 3.89 13.08
N GLN A 706 31.33 4.53 12.68
CA GLN A 706 29.99 4.10 13.10
C GLN A 706 29.58 2.84 12.34
N ILE A 707 29.82 2.80 11.03
CA ILE A 707 29.45 1.67 10.15
C ILE A 707 30.21 0.40 10.53
N ASP A 708 31.49 0.50 10.85
CA ASP A 708 32.31 -0.64 11.29
C ASP A 708 31.77 -1.33 12.56
N ARG A 709 30.88 -0.66 13.33
CA ARG A 709 30.23 -1.18 14.54
C ARG A 709 28.82 -1.72 14.32
N LEU A 710 28.28 -1.63 13.08
CA LEU A 710 26.90 -2.06 12.79
C LEU A 710 26.79 -3.56 12.52
N GLY A 711 27.91 -4.27 12.34
CA GLY A 711 27.92 -5.69 12.05
C GLY A 711 27.46 -6.06 10.65
N VAL A 712 27.46 -5.12 9.71
CA VAL A 712 27.12 -5.38 8.29
C VAL A 712 28.22 -6.19 7.61
N SER A 713 27.85 -7.00 6.61
CA SER A 713 28.78 -7.89 5.91
C SER A 713 29.51 -7.22 4.73
N SER A 714 28.94 -6.16 4.17
CA SER A 714 29.48 -5.48 3.00
C SER A 714 28.93 -4.07 2.83
N LEU A 715 29.59 -3.31 1.95
CA LEU A 715 29.25 -1.93 1.60
C LEU A 715 28.91 -1.81 0.11
N ARG A 716 27.94 -0.95 -0.24
CA ARG A 716 27.60 -0.70 -1.65
C ARG A 716 27.61 0.79 -1.99
N LEU A 717 28.22 1.14 -3.15
CA LEU A 717 28.05 2.41 -3.81
C LEU A 717 27.10 2.22 -5.01
N ALA A 718 26.03 3.02 -5.10
CA ALA A 718 25.05 2.93 -6.18
C ALA A 718 25.19 4.15 -7.12
N PHE A 719 25.66 3.90 -8.33
CA PHE A 719 25.78 4.91 -9.39
C PHE A 719 24.57 4.83 -10.32
N THR A 720 23.84 5.93 -10.42
CA THR A 720 22.54 5.99 -11.11
C THR A 720 22.45 7.06 -12.18
N ILE A 721 22.78 8.31 -11.85
CA ILE A 721 22.66 9.49 -12.73
C ILE A 721 23.98 10.21 -12.92
N GLU A 722 25.07 9.72 -12.35
CA GLU A 722 26.40 10.29 -12.45
C GLU A 722 27.02 10.06 -13.81
N LYS A 723 27.86 11.01 -14.26
CA LYS A 723 28.74 10.79 -15.42
C LYS A 723 29.85 9.79 -15.07
N PRO A 724 30.34 8.98 -16.01
CA PRO A 724 31.36 7.97 -15.72
C PRO A 724 32.63 8.51 -15.04
N GLN A 725 33.10 9.69 -15.41
CA GLN A 725 34.27 10.31 -14.78
C GLN A 725 34.02 10.72 -13.32
N ASP A 726 32.82 11.23 -13.04
CA ASP A 726 32.42 11.60 -11.67
C ASP A 726 32.28 10.34 -10.80
N ALA A 727 31.70 9.28 -11.35
CA ALA A 727 31.55 7.98 -10.66
C ALA A 727 32.93 7.40 -10.28
N VAL A 728 33.92 7.43 -11.18
CA VAL A 728 35.29 6.99 -10.88
C VAL A 728 35.89 7.79 -9.72
N LYS A 729 35.82 9.13 -9.80
CA LYS A 729 36.37 10.01 -8.76
C LYS A 729 35.69 9.76 -7.40
N ILE A 730 34.37 9.60 -7.37
CA ILE A 730 33.62 9.30 -6.13
C ILE A 730 34.03 7.93 -5.58
N TYR A 731 34.13 6.91 -6.43
CA TYR A 731 34.61 5.59 -6.01
C TYR A 731 35.98 5.67 -5.37
N GLU A 732 36.93 6.34 -5.99
CA GLU A 732 38.30 6.48 -5.47
C GLU A 732 38.32 7.18 -4.10
N GLU A 733 37.49 8.20 -3.87
CA GLU A 733 37.34 8.88 -2.59
C GLU A 733 36.80 7.92 -1.50
N PHE A 734 35.75 7.13 -1.81
CA PHE A 734 35.21 6.15 -0.87
C PHE A 734 36.20 4.99 -0.60
N ARG A 735 36.84 4.47 -1.64
CA ARG A 735 37.90 3.47 -1.51
C ARG A 735 39.01 3.95 -0.59
N ASP A 736 39.49 5.18 -0.80
CA ASP A 736 40.56 5.77 0.00
C ASP A 736 40.21 5.90 1.48
N VAL A 737 38.95 6.23 1.81
CA VAL A 737 38.48 6.31 3.19
C VAL A 737 38.24 4.93 3.79
N TYR A 738 37.53 4.05 3.07
CA TYR A 738 37.08 2.78 3.65
C TYR A 738 38.14 1.67 3.62
N LEU A 739 38.97 1.60 2.58
CA LEU A 739 40.01 0.58 2.43
C LEU A 739 41.41 1.07 2.82
N ASN A 740 41.72 2.34 2.57
CA ASN A 740 43.06 2.89 2.76
C ASN A 740 43.18 3.82 3.99
N GLU A 741 42.10 3.95 4.79
CA GLU A 741 42.01 4.73 6.04
C GLU A 741 42.44 6.22 5.90
N LYS A 742 42.29 6.79 4.69
CA LYS A 742 42.58 8.20 4.43
C LYS A 742 41.47 9.11 5.02
N ASN A 743 41.83 10.35 5.30
CA ASN A 743 40.88 11.35 5.76
C ASN A 743 39.83 11.65 4.66
N PRO A 744 38.53 11.74 5.03
CA PRO A 744 37.50 12.01 4.05
C PRO A 744 37.60 13.43 3.47
N PRO A 745 37.50 13.61 2.15
CA PRO A 745 37.44 14.93 1.53
C PRO A 745 36.16 15.67 1.93
N LYS A 746 36.16 16.98 1.78
CA LYS A 746 34.97 17.81 1.99
C LYS A 746 33.99 17.59 0.83
N ARG A 747 32.87 16.94 1.12
CA ARG A 747 31.76 16.71 0.19
C ARG A 747 30.43 17.09 0.82
N ASP A 748 29.49 17.52 0.01
CA ASP A 748 28.14 17.89 0.43
C ASP A 748 27.18 16.75 0.08
N TYR A 749 27.06 15.79 1.01
CA TYR A 749 26.17 14.64 0.94
C TYR A 749 25.06 14.72 1.95
N THR A 750 23.85 14.27 1.60
CA THR A 750 22.83 14.01 2.60
C THR A 750 23.10 12.69 3.31
N LYS A 751 22.84 12.65 4.60
CA LYS A 751 22.94 11.42 5.40
C LYS A 751 21.62 10.65 5.47
N GLY A 752 20.62 11.09 4.71
CA GLY A 752 19.29 10.49 4.74
C GLY A 752 18.76 10.35 6.15
N HIS A 753 18.34 9.14 6.50
CA HIS A 753 17.85 8.80 7.84
C HIS A 753 18.90 8.27 8.80
N PHE A 754 20.14 8.04 8.36
CA PHE A 754 21.19 7.43 9.20
C PHE A 754 21.36 8.08 10.57
N LYS A 755 21.13 9.40 10.70
CA LYS A 755 21.20 10.10 11.98
C LYS A 755 19.87 10.28 12.70
N ARG A 756 18.77 10.49 11.99
CA ARG A 756 17.49 10.88 12.59
C ARG A 756 16.42 9.80 12.57
N GLY A 757 16.51 8.85 11.64
CA GLY A 757 15.45 7.86 11.38
C GLY A 757 14.21 8.47 10.70
N ALA A 758 13.29 7.59 10.29
CA ALA A 758 11.97 7.98 9.79
C ALA A 758 10.94 7.88 10.92
N GLU A 759 10.06 8.89 10.96
CA GLU A 759 8.91 8.90 11.86
C GLU A 759 7.77 8.04 11.30
#